data_b9d5229082fe18b0f5bb41eae47feb84
#
_entry.id   b9d5229082fe18b0f5bb41eae47feb84
#
_cell.length_a   1.000
_cell.length_b   1.000
_cell.length_c   1.000
_cell.angle_alpha   90.00
_cell.angle_beta   90.00
_cell.angle_gamma   90.00
#
_symmetry.space_group_name_H-M   'P 1'
#
loop_
_entity.id
_entity.type
_entity.pdbx_description
1 polymer ?
#
loop_
_entity_poly.entity_id
_entity_poly.type
_entity_poly.pdbx_seq_one_letter_code
_entity_poly.pdbx_strand_id
1 'polypeptide(L)'
;MRKELLLLGAFGMLTTATLCAQEFHLQPTPQEYITQKDSVDIPRQYQILSGNSVQDGPALPLLRSLMPEEVLGASFRVYIGVKGDKIIKKYQHRIPRKSEGYFLKIEKDCIVIAGADERGAYYGVQTLAQLLALDKLPLAEVTDYPDVPYRGVVEGFYGAPWSQEARIRQLDFYGRNKMNVYIYGPKDDPYHRTPNWRKPYPAREGEELKVLVNRAKENNVIFYWAIHPGQDIRWNEEDRSLLLQKFESMYQLGVRGFAVFFDDISGEGTKADKQAELLNYIDDHFVKVKRDVAPLILCPTEYNKSWTDVEGGYLTTLGDKLNEGIKVMWTGDMVVATIDKSTLDFVNPLLKRKAYIWWNFPVSDYVQDHLLLGPVYGNGLDVKDDMSAFVSNPMEHAEASKISLYSVADYTWNMENYDSETSWKHAVRDLMPLHAEYLEIFAAHNSDPGQNGHRFRREESVAIQPALSALLKAYQEKNEIDEDAYRQVAEECRKIIVAADGLLASGNENRPLITEIRPWLIQFKQVGEYGAEVLNMIRLRQQKDAFIGSYEHARALLVLMGETDAQYKAGIKSGSLHLMPTFNALFEAATTGVYSPSTLKSDVNQLASLPIQQKGKVNTIIPSNEVINWQAGGVLTISMDYARQLSSVLIDLGDAEVANSKFKLEVTSDGTNWQAVDLKPGYRTQVKASLKDLSVAKMRLVNVSDTEQKVYFKMFRFTEN
;
A
#
# COMPACT_ATOMS: atom_id res chain seq x y z
N MET A 1 60.62 8.33 40.90
CA MET A 1 60.11 7.20 41.72
C MET A 1 58.61 7.30 41.83
N ARG A 2 57.96 6.16 41.68
CA ARG A 2 56.53 5.84 41.79
C ARG A 2 55.64 6.22 40.59
N LYS A 3 55.38 5.17 39.81
CA LYS A 3 54.31 5.00 38.87
C LYS A 3 52.99 4.81 39.63
N GLU A 4 51.94 5.49 39.25
CA GLU A 4 50.57 5.07 39.56
C GLU A 4 49.87 4.65 38.29
N LEU A 5 49.52 3.37 38.25
CA LEU A 5 48.66 2.74 37.26
C LEU A 5 47.19 3.10 37.56
N LEU A 6 46.53 3.73 36.62
CA LEU A 6 45.07 3.84 36.59
C LEU A 6 44.50 2.59 35.91
N LEU A 7 43.83 1.73 36.67
CA LEU A 7 42.96 0.66 36.18
C LEU A 7 41.63 1.27 35.73
N LEU A 8 41.37 1.27 34.43
CA LEU A 8 40.02 1.42 33.92
C LEU A 8 39.32 0.05 33.95
N GLY A 9 38.38 -0.12 34.89
CA GLY A 9 37.49 -1.26 34.93
C GLY A 9 36.43 -1.15 33.84
N ALA A 10 36.51 -2.00 32.80
CA ALA A 10 35.45 -2.21 31.85
C ALA A 10 34.33 -3.02 32.53
N PHE A 11 33.24 -2.36 32.92
CA PHE A 11 31.99 -3.01 33.26
C PHE A 11 31.29 -3.44 31.96
N GLY A 12 31.52 -4.66 31.53
CA GLY A 12 30.73 -5.32 30.52
C GLY A 12 29.37 -5.65 31.13
N MET A 13 28.35 -4.87 30.78
CA MET A 13 26.96 -5.31 30.92
C MET A 13 26.71 -6.42 29.89
N LEU A 14 26.77 -7.67 30.35
CA LEU A 14 26.09 -8.75 29.63
C LEU A 14 24.58 -8.51 29.77
N THR A 15 24.00 -7.88 28.78
CA THR A 15 22.58 -8.01 28.53
C THR A 15 22.33 -9.43 28.01
N THR A 16 21.91 -10.31 28.91
CA THR A 16 21.27 -11.57 28.50
C THR A 16 20.00 -11.19 27.78
N ALA A 17 20.09 -11.10 26.46
CA ALA A 17 18.92 -11.15 25.60
C ALA A 17 18.27 -12.51 25.86
N THR A 18 17.20 -12.53 26.64
CA THR A 18 16.26 -13.64 26.68
C THR A 18 15.66 -13.67 25.29
N LEU A 19 16.22 -14.52 24.40
CA LEU A 19 15.49 -14.94 23.23
C LEU A 19 14.22 -15.60 23.77
N CYS A 20 13.11 -14.88 23.79
CA CYS A 20 11.80 -15.51 23.82
C CYS A 20 11.79 -16.49 22.64
N ALA A 21 11.78 -17.78 22.94
CA ALA A 21 11.52 -18.79 21.92
C ALA A 21 10.15 -18.46 21.35
N GLN A 22 10.15 -17.90 20.16
CA GLN A 22 8.97 -17.42 19.49
C GLN A 22 8.13 -18.63 19.12
N GLU A 23 6.90 -18.64 19.58
CA GLU A 23 5.95 -19.73 19.31
C GLU A 23 5.78 -19.84 17.78
N PHE A 24 6.11 -21.00 17.21
CA PHE A 24 5.99 -21.25 15.78
C PHE A 24 4.51 -21.44 15.43
N HIS A 25 4.04 -20.68 14.47
CA HIS A 25 2.66 -20.76 13.96
C HIS A 25 2.65 -21.19 12.50
N LEU A 26 1.79 -22.14 12.18
CA LEU A 26 1.50 -22.53 10.81
C LEU A 26 0.60 -21.48 10.14
N GLN A 27 0.89 -21.19 8.87
CA GLN A 27 0.16 -20.20 8.09
C GLN A 27 -0.20 -20.72 6.68
N PRO A 28 -1.42 -20.46 6.22
CA PRO A 28 -2.60 -20.00 6.97
C PRO A 28 -2.89 -20.83 8.20
N THR A 29 -3.53 -20.20 9.21
CA THR A 29 -3.88 -20.85 10.48
C THR A 29 -4.71 -22.09 10.24
N PRO A 30 -4.24 -23.32 10.60
CA PRO A 30 -4.98 -24.54 10.32
C PRO A 30 -6.23 -24.67 11.17
N GLN A 31 -7.19 -25.50 10.70
CA GLN A 31 -8.40 -25.79 11.45
C GLN A 31 -8.08 -26.55 12.75
N GLU A 32 -7.13 -27.49 12.69
CA GLU A 32 -6.67 -28.24 13.86
C GLU A 32 -5.18 -28.55 13.74
N TYR A 33 -4.40 -28.18 14.76
CA TYR A 33 -2.97 -28.48 14.86
C TYR A 33 -2.64 -29.01 16.24
N ILE A 34 -2.23 -30.27 16.29
CA ILE A 34 -1.86 -30.96 17.55
C ILE A 34 -0.39 -31.31 17.50
N THR A 35 0.40 -30.79 18.40
CA THR A 35 1.82 -31.11 18.53
C THR A 35 2.09 -31.91 19.81
N GLN A 36 3.11 -32.78 19.74
CA GLN A 36 3.68 -33.43 20.91
C GLN A 36 4.94 -32.67 21.36
N LYS A 37 5.36 -32.88 22.61
CA LYS A 37 6.62 -32.30 23.11
C LYS A 37 7.86 -32.88 22.42
N ASP A 38 7.73 -34.06 21.81
CA ASP A 38 8.80 -34.75 21.13
C ASP A 38 8.96 -34.23 19.69
N SER A 39 10.20 -34.22 19.23
CA SER A 39 10.58 -33.92 17.85
C SER A 39 11.58 -34.95 17.35
N VAL A 40 11.75 -35.02 16.03
CA VAL A 40 12.77 -35.87 15.38
C VAL A 40 13.69 -34.99 14.53
N ASP A 41 14.89 -35.48 14.27
CA ASP A 41 15.78 -34.83 13.31
C ASP A 41 15.17 -34.92 11.91
N ILE A 42 15.36 -33.91 11.10
CA ILE A 42 14.90 -33.93 9.69
C ILE A 42 15.64 -35.07 8.97
N PRO A 43 14.91 -36.04 8.36
CA PRO A 43 15.54 -37.21 7.79
C PRO A 43 16.42 -36.84 6.61
N ARG A 44 17.70 -37.27 6.64
CA ARG A 44 18.61 -37.05 5.51
C ARG A 44 18.30 -37.97 4.33
N GLN A 45 17.85 -39.21 4.61
CA GLN A 45 17.46 -40.19 3.62
C GLN A 45 16.04 -40.67 3.90
N TYR A 46 15.23 -40.71 2.87
CA TYR A 46 13.82 -41.10 2.95
C TYR A 46 13.39 -41.73 1.63
N GLN A 47 12.24 -42.42 1.66
CA GLN A 47 11.58 -42.95 0.48
C GLN A 47 10.17 -42.38 0.35
N ILE A 48 9.85 -41.78 -0.80
CA ILE A 48 8.48 -41.34 -1.10
C ILE A 48 7.69 -42.55 -1.62
N LEU A 49 6.50 -42.75 -1.03
CA LEU A 49 5.51 -43.71 -1.44
C LEU A 49 4.23 -42.95 -1.82
N SER A 50 3.96 -42.83 -3.11
CA SER A 50 2.90 -41.99 -3.65
C SER A 50 1.72 -42.77 -4.19
N GLY A 51 0.51 -42.26 -4.03
CA GLY A 51 -0.69 -42.74 -4.71
C GLY A 51 -0.67 -42.38 -6.19
N ASN A 52 -1.49 -43.10 -6.98
CA ASN A 52 -1.59 -42.81 -8.42
C ASN A 52 -2.19 -41.44 -8.71
N SER A 53 -3.07 -40.98 -7.86
CA SER A 53 -3.81 -39.72 -8.04
C SER A 53 -2.97 -38.45 -7.90
N VAL A 54 -1.74 -38.53 -7.36
CA VAL A 54 -0.85 -37.37 -7.19
C VAL A 54 0.32 -37.34 -8.18
N GLN A 55 0.38 -38.30 -9.14
CA GLN A 55 1.52 -38.43 -10.05
C GLN A 55 1.69 -37.24 -11.01
N ASP A 56 0.58 -36.73 -11.52
CA ASP A 56 0.57 -35.69 -12.57
C ASP A 56 0.38 -34.27 -12.02
N GLY A 57 0.15 -34.13 -10.70
CA GLY A 57 -0.09 -32.88 -10.02
C GLY A 57 1.17 -32.21 -9.47
N PRO A 58 1.05 -30.95 -8.97
CA PRO A 58 2.18 -30.19 -8.44
C PRO A 58 2.66 -30.65 -7.06
N ALA A 59 1.89 -31.46 -6.33
CA ALA A 59 2.21 -31.90 -4.97
C ALA A 59 3.51 -32.73 -4.90
N LEU A 60 3.69 -33.68 -5.81
CA LEU A 60 4.84 -34.58 -5.79
C LEU A 60 6.14 -33.87 -6.22
N PRO A 61 6.17 -33.05 -7.30
CA PRO A 61 7.33 -32.21 -7.61
C PRO A 61 7.73 -31.29 -6.48
N LEU A 62 6.76 -30.63 -5.83
CA LEU A 62 7.02 -29.77 -4.67
C LEU A 62 7.65 -30.57 -3.52
N LEU A 63 7.07 -31.73 -3.15
CA LEU A 63 7.60 -32.56 -2.08
C LEU A 63 9.05 -32.97 -2.35
N ARG A 64 9.37 -33.39 -3.59
CA ARG A 64 10.74 -33.74 -4.01
C ARG A 64 11.70 -32.53 -3.96
N SER A 65 11.23 -31.32 -4.22
CA SER A 65 12.08 -30.14 -4.10
C SER A 65 12.43 -29.78 -2.66
N LEU A 66 11.53 -30.07 -1.71
CA LEU A 66 11.73 -29.84 -0.28
C LEU A 66 12.62 -30.89 0.38
N MET A 67 12.61 -32.11 -0.16
CA MET A 67 13.31 -33.27 0.38
C MET A 67 14.09 -33.96 -0.78
N PRO A 68 15.32 -33.48 -1.10
CA PRO A 68 16.01 -33.92 -2.35
C PRO A 68 16.70 -35.27 -2.29
N GLU A 69 16.99 -35.83 -1.11
CA GLU A 69 17.74 -37.07 -0.97
C GLU A 69 16.83 -38.31 -0.87
N GLU A 70 15.99 -38.53 -1.90
CA GLU A 70 15.16 -39.76 -1.97
C GLU A 70 16.02 -40.99 -2.23
N VAL A 71 15.92 -42.00 -1.35
CA VAL A 71 16.69 -43.25 -1.44
C VAL A 71 15.74 -44.43 -1.36
N LEU A 72 15.79 -45.26 -2.38
CA LEU A 72 14.98 -46.50 -2.42
C LEU A 72 15.36 -47.43 -1.26
N GLY A 73 14.37 -47.86 -0.46
CA GLY A 73 14.57 -48.72 0.69
C GLY A 73 15.02 -48.00 1.98
N ALA A 74 15.06 -46.66 1.99
CA ALA A 74 15.29 -45.91 3.22
C ALA A 74 14.30 -46.32 4.33
N SER A 75 14.74 -46.28 5.57
CA SER A 75 13.90 -46.64 6.73
C SER A 75 12.80 -45.59 6.99
N PHE A 76 13.10 -44.28 6.77
CA PHE A 76 12.13 -43.22 6.89
C PHE A 76 11.28 -43.11 5.63
N ARG A 77 9.97 -43.04 5.81
CA ARG A 77 9.02 -43.07 4.67
C ARG A 77 8.11 -41.83 4.64
N VAL A 78 7.86 -41.34 3.43
CA VAL A 78 6.91 -40.24 3.21
C VAL A 78 5.76 -40.77 2.35
N TYR A 79 4.59 -40.92 2.93
CA TYR A 79 3.38 -41.36 2.25
C TYR A 79 2.59 -40.13 1.77
N ILE A 80 2.29 -40.10 0.48
CA ILE A 80 1.46 -39.05 -0.10
C ILE A 80 0.39 -39.63 -1.02
N GLY A 81 -0.86 -39.20 -0.87
CA GLY A 81 -1.97 -39.65 -1.70
C GLY A 81 -3.26 -38.90 -1.41
N VAL A 82 -4.32 -39.21 -2.14
CA VAL A 82 -5.65 -38.64 -1.96
C VAL A 82 -6.65 -39.71 -1.55
N LYS A 83 -7.81 -39.29 -1.10
CA LYS A 83 -8.92 -40.17 -0.73
C LYS A 83 -9.20 -41.19 -1.83
N GLY A 84 -9.12 -42.50 -1.48
CA GLY A 84 -9.26 -43.63 -2.40
C GLY A 84 -7.93 -44.32 -2.74
N ASP A 85 -6.77 -43.65 -2.61
CA ASP A 85 -5.48 -44.27 -2.80
C ASP A 85 -5.16 -45.31 -1.72
N LYS A 86 -4.67 -46.48 -2.15
CA LYS A 86 -4.37 -47.60 -1.24
C LYS A 86 -3.26 -47.27 -0.25
N ILE A 87 -2.31 -46.42 -0.63
CA ILE A 87 -1.12 -46.10 0.15
C ILE A 87 -1.48 -45.37 1.45
N ILE A 88 -2.55 -44.56 1.46
CA ILE A 88 -3.04 -43.83 2.63
C ILE A 88 -4.32 -44.42 3.22
N LYS A 89 -4.67 -45.67 2.87
CA LYS A 89 -5.96 -46.29 3.30
C LYS A 89 -6.19 -46.26 4.80
N LYS A 90 -5.14 -46.42 5.61
CA LYS A 90 -5.17 -46.37 7.08
C LYS A 90 -5.68 -45.02 7.61
N TYR A 91 -5.47 -43.93 6.87
CA TYR A 91 -5.75 -42.55 7.30
C TYR A 91 -6.99 -41.95 6.63
N GLN A 92 -7.71 -42.67 5.77
CA GLN A 92 -8.86 -42.15 5.03
C GLN A 92 -9.98 -41.59 5.92
N HIS A 93 -10.15 -42.14 7.11
CA HIS A 93 -11.15 -41.65 8.08
C HIS A 93 -10.78 -40.32 8.74
N ARG A 94 -9.52 -39.91 8.64
CA ARG A 94 -9.00 -38.62 9.16
C ARG A 94 -9.08 -37.50 8.14
N ILE A 95 -9.25 -37.84 6.85
CA ILE A 95 -9.27 -36.86 5.77
C ILE A 95 -10.57 -36.03 5.88
N PRO A 96 -10.49 -34.69 5.92
CA PRO A 96 -11.67 -33.83 5.87
C PRO A 96 -12.57 -34.14 4.67
N ARG A 97 -13.87 -33.91 4.82
CA ARG A 97 -14.83 -34.10 3.71
C ARG A 97 -14.87 -32.93 2.74
N LYS A 98 -14.35 -31.76 3.15
CA LYS A 98 -14.30 -30.57 2.31
C LYS A 98 -13.24 -30.73 1.21
N SER A 99 -13.53 -30.19 0.04
CA SER A 99 -12.54 -30.07 -1.04
C SER A 99 -11.32 -29.28 -0.57
N GLU A 100 -10.15 -29.60 -1.11
CA GLU A 100 -8.86 -29.03 -0.76
C GLU A 100 -8.42 -29.33 0.70
N GLY A 101 -9.19 -30.15 1.43
CA GLY A 101 -8.84 -30.57 2.78
C GLY A 101 -7.70 -31.62 2.77
N TYR A 102 -6.97 -31.69 3.87
CA TYR A 102 -5.92 -32.67 4.05
C TYR A 102 -5.74 -33.06 5.51
N PHE A 103 -5.12 -34.23 5.70
CA PHE A 103 -4.59 -34.70 6.95
C PHE A 103 -3.08 -34.90 6.79
N LEU A 104 -2.29 -34.25 7.64
CA LEU A 104 -0.83 -34.41 7.71
C LEU A 104 -0.49 -35.00 9.07
N LYS A 105 0.35 -36.05 9.08
CA LYS A 105 0.86 -36.66 10.30
C LYS A 105 2.37 -36.85 10.20
N ILE A 106 3.08 -36.48 11.27
CA ILE A 106 4.51 -36.67 11.43
C ILE A 106 4.73 -37.60 12.61
N GLU A 107 5.31 -38.75 12.33
CA GLU A 107 5.67 -39.82 13.29
C GLU A 107 7.22 -39.98 13.32
N LYS A 108 7.72 -40.79 14.24
CA LYS A 108 9.18 -41.00 14.42
C LYS A 108 9.88 -41.53 13.19
N ASP A 109 9.20 -42.30 12.36
CA ASP A 109 9.73 -43.04 11.21
C ASP A 109 9.02 -42.72 9.91
N CYS A 110 7.98 -41.87 9.92
CA CYS A 110 7.27 -41.51 8.71
C CYS A 110 6.54 -40.16 8.76
N ILE A 111 6.27 -39.67 7.56
CA ILE A 111 5.34 -38.56 7.30
C ILE A 111 4.20 -39.08 6.44
N VAL A 112 2.98 -38.66 6.73
CA VAL A 112 1.78 -39.03 5.96
C VAL A 112 1.08 -37.76 5.51
N ILE A 113 0.85 -37.60 4.22
CA ILE A 113 0.07 -36.52 3.60
C ILE A 113 -1.11 -37.18 2.88
N ALA A 114 -2.32 -36.93 3.39
CA ALA A 114 -3.54 -37.54 2.88
C ALA A 114 -4.54 -36.44 2.49
N GLY A 115 -4.64 -36.10 1.19
CA GLY A 115 -5.57 -35.09 0.69
C GLY A 115 -6.97 -35.62 0.46
N ALA A 116 -8.00 -34.77 0.59
CA ALA A 116 -9.34 -35.03 0.10
C ALA A 116 -9.36 -35.15 -1.43
N ASP A 117 -8.49 -34.36 -2.07
CA ASP A 117 -8.21 -34.29 -3.50
C ASP A 117 -6.74 -33.89 -3.72
N GLU A 118 -6.33 -33.75 -4.99
CA GLU A 118 -4.96 -33.39 -5.36
C GLU A 118 -4.53 -32.03 -4.78
N ARG A 119 -5.46 -31.06 -4.71
CA ARG A 119 -5.21 -29.73 -4.13
C ARG A 119 -4.96 -29.82 -2.64
N GLY A 120 -5.73 -30.65 -1.93
CA GLY A 120 -5.52 -30.90 -0.50
C GLY A 120 -4.16 -31.56 -0.25
N ALA A 121 -3.74 -32.52 -1.08
CA ALA A 121 -2.40 -33.11 -0.99
C ALA A 121 -1.29 -32.06 -1.18
N TYR A 122 -1.45 -31.15 -2.15
CA TYR A 122 -0.53 -30.01 -2.37
C TYR A 122 -0.43 -29.10 -1.14
N TYR A 123 -1.57 -28.72 -0.53
CA TYR A 123 -1.58 -27.87 0.66
C TYR A 123 -1.00 -28.58 1.89
N GLY A 124 -1.16 -29.90 1.99
CA GLY A 124 -0.46 -30.69 2.99
C GLY A 124 1.07 -30.64 2.83
N VAL A 125 1.57 -30.61 1.59
CA VAL A 125 3.00 -30.41 1.31
C VAL A 125 3.45 -28.99 1.68
N GLN A 126 2.64 -27.98 1.41
CA GLN A 126 2.96 -26.60 1.81
C GLN A 126 3.05 -26.43 3.34
N THR A 127 2.17 -27.12 4.08
CA THR A 127 2.27 -27.16 5.55
C THR A 127 3.51 -27.91 6.03
N LEU A 128 3.84 -29.04 5.38
CA LEU A 128 5.09 -29.76 5.67
C LEU A 128 6.32 -28.87 5.39
N ALA A 129 6.30 -28.07 4.34
CA ALA A 129 7.40 -27.14 4.01
C ALA A 129 7.72 -26.18 5.16
N GLN A 130 6.70 -25.64 5.81
CA GLN A 130 6.87 -24.77 6.98
C GLN A 130 7.45 -25.54 8.18
N LEU A 131 7.01 -26.77 8.42
CA LEU A 131 7.55 -27.60 9.52
C LEU A 131 8.99 -28.05 9.25
N LEU A 132 9.36 -28.28 8.00
CA LEU A 132 10.74 -28.62 7.60
C LEU A 132 11.71 -27.42 7.71
N ALA A 133 11.21 -26.20 7.79
CA ALA A 133 12.04 -25.00 8.03
C ALA A 133 12.49 -24.85 9.50
N LEU A 134 11.97 -25.68 10.41
CA LEU A 134 12.38 -25.73 11.81
C LEU A 134 13.69 -26.52 11.97
N ASP A 135 14.43 -26.28 13.03
CA ASP A 135 15.66 -27.03 13.36
C ASP A 135 15.41 -28.53 13.54
N LYS A 136 14.24 -28.87 14.07
CA LYS A 136 13.75 -30.24 14.24
C LYS A 136 12.30 -30.34 13.83
N LEU A 137 11.95 -31.48 13.29
CA LEU A 137 10.60 -31.79 12.84
C LEU A 137 9.73 -32.20 14.06
N PRO A 138 8.69 -31.44 14.43
CA PRO A 138 7.81 -31.79 15.54
C PRO A 138 6.96 -33.04 15.20
N LEU A 139 6.73 -33.91 16.18
CA LEU A 139 5.69 -34.93 16.03
C LEU A 139 4.32 -34.24 16.12
N ALA A 140 3.55 -34.32 15.04
CA ALA A 140 2.35 -33.52 14.90
C ALA A 140 1.26 -34.19 14.06
N GLU A 141 0.03 -33.76 14.27
CA GLU A 141 -1.12 -34.02 13.42
C GLU A 141 -1.75 -32.68 13.02
N VAL A 142 -2.04 -32.52 11.72
CA VAL A 142 -2.78 -31.37 11.20
C VAL A 142 -3.98 -31.89 10.43
N THR A 143 -5.18 -31.42 10.79
CA THR A 143 -6.42 -31.64 10.06
C THR A 143 -6.88 -30.28 9.54
N ASP A 144 -6.93 -30.10 8.22
CA ASP A 144 -7.05 -28.75 7.69
C ASP A 144 -7.85 -28.69 6.38
N TYR A 145 -8.52 -27.57 6.15
CA TYR A 145 -9.32 -27.27 4.96
C TYR A 145 -9.69 -25.78 4.92
N PRO A 146 -9.93 -25.20 3.73
CA PRO A 146 -10.34 -23.80 3.62
C PRO A 146 -11.80 -23.57 3.99
N ASP A 147 -12.11 -22.40 4.55
CA ASP A 147 -13.48 -21.93 4.75
C ASP A 147 -14.08 -21.39 3.44
N VAL A 148 -13.31 -20.63 2.65
CA VAL A 148 -13.75 -20.05 1.38
C VAL A 148 -13.23 -20.87 0.20
N PRO A 149 -14.10 -21.38 -0.70
CA PRO A 149 -13.66 -22.30 -1.77
C PRO A 149 -12.77 -21.65 -2.85
N TYR A 150 -13.02 -20.41 -3.25
CA TYR A 150 -12.19 -19.66 -4.19
C TYR A 150 -11.60 -18.43 -3.47
N ARG A 151 -10.29 -18.36 -3.38
CA ARG A 151 -9.55 -17.35 -2.60
C ARG A 151 -8.27 -16.95 -3.33
N GLY A 152 -8.02 -15.65 -3.38
CA GLY A 152 -6.85 -15.17 -4.11
C GLY A 152 -6.91 -13.71 -4.48
N VAL A 153 -6.53 -13.39 -5.70
CA VAL A 153 -6.28 -12.04 -6.16
C VAL A 153 -6.90 -11.76 -7.51
N VAL A 154 -7.44 -10.56 -7.68
CA VAL A 154 -7.80 -10.00 -8.98
C VAL A 154 -6.88 -8.81 -9.29
N GLU A 155 -6.04 -8.91 -10.33
CA GLU A 155 -5.25 -7.80 -10.85
C GLU A 155 -6.17 -6.89 -11.66
N GLY A 156 -6.88 -5.99 -10.95
CA GLY A 156 -7.92 -5.13 -11.53
C GLY A 156 -7.74 -3.64 -11.25
N PHE A 157 -6.62 -3.24 -10.62
CA PHE A 157 -6.31 -1.86 -10.25
C PHE A 157 -5.96 -1.00 -11.46
N TYR A 158 -6.14 0.32 -11.30
CA TYR A 158 -5.61 1.34 -12.19
C TYR A 158 -4.20 1.76 -11.71
N GLY A 159 -3.29 2.08 -12.64
CA GLY A 159 -1.91 2.46 -12.32
C GLY A 159 -0.89 1.75 -13.20
N ALA A 160 0.35 1.62 -12.71
CA ALA A 160 1.38 0.86 -13.39
C ALA A 160 1.12 -0.65 -13.26
N PRO A 161 1.00 -1.40 -14.37
CA PRO A 161 0.76 -2.83 -14.30
C PRO A 161 1.96 -3.56 -13.70
N TRP A 162 1.71 -4.69 -13.08
CA TRP A 162 2.80 -5.54 -12.59
C TRP A 162 3.68 -6.06 -13.72
N SER A 163 4.99 -6.14 -13.48
CA SER A 163 5.90 -6.79 -14.41
C SER A 163 5.67 -8.30 -14.46
N GLN A 164 6.17 -8.92 -15.51
CA GLN A 164 6.11 -10.39 -15.67
C GLN A 164 6.75 -11.09 -14.47
N GLU A 165 7.91 -10.62 -14.01
CA GLU A 165 8.62 -11.18 -12.86
C GLU A 165 7.84 -10.98 -11.56
N ALA A 166 7.18 -9.83 -11.38
CA ALA A 166 6.34 -9.58 -10.22
C ALA A 166 5.14 -10.55 -10.19
N ARG A 167 4.47 -10.78 -11.32
CA ARG A 167 3.37 -11.76 -11.44
C ARG A 167 3.84 -13.19 -11.12
N ILE A 168 5.02 -13.59 -11.60
CA ILE A 168 5.60 -14.90 -11.26
C ILE A 168 5.82 -15.02 -9.75
N ARG A 169 6.43 -14.02 -9.11
CA ARG A 169 6.63 -14.02 -7.64
C ARG A 169 5.32 -14.00 -6.87
N GLN A 170 4.28 -13.35 -7.40
CA GLN A 170 2.95 -13.38 -6.81
C GLN A 170 2.32 -14.79 -6.90
N LEU A 171 2.42 -15.47 -8.03
CA LEU A 171 1.92 -16.85 -8.19
C LEU A 171 2.62 -17.83 -7.23
N ASP A 172 3.92 -17.65 -7.01
CA ASP A 172 4.68 -18.43 -6.01
C ASP A 172 4.19 -18.16 -4.59
N PHE A 173 3.94 -16.90 -4.29
CA PHE A 173 3.39 -16.46 -3.01
C PHE A 173 1.97 -17.05 -2.80
N TYR A 174 1.11 -17.05 -3.82
CA TYR A 174 -0.25 -17.60 -3.71
C TYR A 174 -0.23 -19.10 -3.40
N GLY A 175 0.57 -19.88 -4.13
CA GLY A 175 0.69 -21.33 -3.89
C GLY A 175 1.17 -21.63 -2.48
N ARG A 176 2.18 -20.91 -1.99
CA ARG A 176 2.74 -21.06 -0.64
C ARG A 176 1.71 -20.73 0.45
N ASN A 177 0.89 -19.72 0.24
CA ASN A 177 -0.14 -19.27 1.17
C ASN A 177 -1.53 -19.89 0.91
N LYS A 178 -1.60 -20.99 0.15
CA LYS A 178 -2.82 -21.76 -0.11
C LYS A 178 -3.97 -20.96 -0.77
N MET A 179 -3.65 -19.88 -1.48
CA MET A 179 -4.57 -19.21 -2.38
C MET A 179 -4.69 -20.01 -3.68
N ASN A 180 -5.88 -20.08 -4.28
CA ASN A 180 -6.15 -20.94 -5.43
C ASN A 180 -6.66 -20.21 -6.68
N VAL A 181 -6.76 -18.86 -6.63
CA VAL A 181 -7.26 -18.03 -7.74
C VAL A 181 -6.34 -16.85 -8.00
N TYR A 182 -6.01 -16.64 -9.26
CA TYR A 182 -5.48 -15.38 -9.76
C TYR A 182 -6.28 -14.97 -11.00
N ILE A 183 -6.89 -13.78 -10.95
CA ILE A 183 -7.67 -13.23 -12.06
C ILE A 183 -6.83 -12.15 -12.74
N TYR A 184 -6.43 -12.45 -13.98
CA TYR A 184 -5.70 -11.53 -14.85
C TYR A 184 -6.66 -10.58 -15.55
N GLY A 185 -6.70 -9.34 -15.14
CA GLY A 185 -7.54 -8.29 -15.71
C GLY A 185 -6.91 -6.89 -15.64
N PRO A 186 -5.58 -6.74 -15.98
CA PRO A 186 -4.89 -5.45 -15.86
C PRO A 186 -5.50 -4.41 -16.80
N LYS A 187 -5.75 -3.22 -16.28
CA LYS A 187 -6.48 -2.14 -16.98
C LYS A 187 -5.74 -1.58 -18.20
N ASP A 188 -4.46 -1.86 -18.36
CA ASP A 188 -3.62 -1.42 -19.47
C ASP A 188 -3.44 -2.47 -20.59
N ASP A 189 -3.91 -3.71 -20.40
CA ASP A 189 -3.86 -4.74 -21.45
C ASP A 189 -4.92 -4.43 -22.54
N PRO A 190 -4.49 -4.01 -23.76
CA PRO A 190 -5.43 -3.64 -24.81
C PRO A 190 -6.14 -4.84 -25.44
N TYR A 191 -5.69 -6.07 -25.18
CA TYR A 191 -6.23 -7.28 -25.81
C TYR A 191 -7.31 -7.98 -24.98
N HIS A 192 -7.47 -7.59 -23.73
CA HIS A 192 -8.61 -8.05 -22.93
C HIS A 192 -9.75 -7.03 -22.88
N ARG A 193 -9.53 -5.79 -23.34
CA ARG A 193 -10.52 -4.69 -23.33
C ARG A 193 -10.56 -3.93 -24.65
N THR A 194 -11.44 -2.93 -24.73
CA THR A 194 -11.53 -1.98 -25.84
C THR A 194 -10.19 -1.24 -26.03
N PRO A 195 -9.72 -1.07 -27.28
CA PRO A 195 -10.43 -1.39 -28.55
C PRO A 195 -10.11 -2.77 -29.13
N ASN A 196 -9.23 -3.56 -28.55
CA ASN A 196 -8.65 -4.75 -29.20
C ASN A 196 -9.11 -6.09 -28.63
N TRP A 197 -10.11 -6.14 -27.75
CA TRP A 197 -10.58 -7.40 -27.19
C TRP A 197 -11.03 -8.44 -28.25
N ARG A 198 -11.45 -7.98 -29.42
CA ARG A 198 -11.83 -8.80 -30.57
C ARG A 198 -10.63 -9.44 -31.27
N LYS A 199 -9.42 -8.90 -31.09
CA LYS A 199 -8.21 -9.36 -31.76
C LYS A 199 -7.51 -10.46 -30.96
N PRO A 200 -6.84 -11.42 -31.60
CA PRO A 200 -5.96 -12.35 -30.90
C PRO A 200 -4.79 -11.58 -30.26
N TYR A 201 -4.20 -12.17 -29.22
CA TYR A 201 -2.92 -11.67 -28.71
C TYR A 201 -1.83 -11.84 -29.77
N PRO A 202 -0.89 -10.90 -29.92
CA PRO A 202 0.34 -11.12 -30.66
C PRO A 202 1.12 -12.31 -30.05
N ALA A 203 1.96 -12.96 -30.86
CA ALA A 203 2.64 -14.18 -30.46
C ALA A 203 3.50 -14.05 -29.20
N ARG A 204 4.18 -12.89 -29.05
CA ARG A 204 5.02 -12.62 -27.89
C ARG A 204 4.22 -12.53 -26.58
N GLU A 205 3.19 -11.72 -26.57
CA GLU A 205 2.31 -11.52 -25.42
C GLU A 205 1.55 -12.82 -25.07
N GLY A 206 1.21 -13.63 -26.09
CA GLY A 206 0.64 -14.95 -25.88
C GLY A 206 1.60 -15.91 -25.18
N GLU A 207 2.89 -15.93 -25.53
CA GLU A 207 3.90 -16.73 -24.84
C GLU A 207 4.17 -16.21 -23.43
N GLU A 208 4.18 -14.89 -23.21
CA GLU A 208 4.29 -14.31 -21.87
C GLU A 208 3.12 -14.75 -20.96
N LEU A 209 1.89 -14.73 -21.46
CA LEU A 209 0.72 -15.26 -20.74
C LEU A 209 0.83 -16.76 -20.45
N LYS A 210 1.32 -17.55 -21.41
CA LYS A 210 1.52 -19.00 -21.24
C LYS A 210 2.52 -19.33 -20.13
N VAL A 211 3.58 -18.51 -19.96
CA VAL A 211 4.51 -18.63 -18.82
C VAL A 211 3.78 -18.45 -17.49
N LEU A 212 2.90 -17.43 -17.38
CA LEU A 212 2.12 -17.20 -16.17
C LEU A 212 1.12 -18.33 -15.90
N VAL A 213 0.44 -18.82 -16.94
CA VAL A 213 -0.50 -19.97 -16.84
C VAL A 213 0.20 -21.21 -16.32
N ASN A 214 1.40 -21.52 -16.85
CA ASN A 214 2.20 -22.65 -16.38
C ASN A 214 2.65 -22.46 -14.93
N ARG A 215 3.11 -21.26 -14.57
CA ARG A 215 3.51 -20.97 -13.19
C ARG A 215 2.35 -21.07 -12.22
N ALA A 216 1.16 -20.62 -12.60
CA ALA A 216 -0.06 -20.79 -11.82
C ALA A 216 -0.36 -22.28 -11.58
N LYS A 217 -0.28 -23.12 -12.63
CA LYS A 217 -0.48 -24.56 -12.54
C LYS A 217 0.53 -25.22 -11.58
N GLU A 218 1.81 -24.87 -11.65
CA GLU A 218 2.86 -25.36 -10.76
C GLU A 218 2.58 -25.03 -9.29
N ASN A 219 1.93 -23.89 -9.03
CA ASN A 219 1.56 -23.40 -7.72
C ASN A 219 0.12 -23.75 -7.30
N ASN A 220 -0.55 -24.65 -8.00
CA ASN A 220 -1.93 -25.07 -7.72
C ASN A 220 -2.96 -23.93 -7.77
N VAL A 221 -2.68 -22.89 -8.56
CA VAL A 221 -3.52 -21.71 -8.73
C VAL A 221 -4.29 -21.80 -10.05
N ILE A 222 -5.58 -21.53 -10.03
CA ILE A 222 -6.39 -21.36 -11.23
C ILE A 222 -6.09 -20.00 -11.83
N PHE A 223 -5.50 -19.96 -13.01
CA PHE A 223 -5.33 -18.75 -13.77
C PHE A 223 -6.65 -18.43 -14.49
N TYR A 224 -7.34 -17.38 -14.01
CA TYR A 224 -8.48 -16.80 -14.69
C TYR A 224 -8.01 -15.68 -15.62
N TRP A 225 -8.43 -15.74 -16.87
CA TRP A 225 -8.27 -14.66 -17.83
C TRP A 225 -9.60 -13.90 -17.96
N ALA A 226 -9.57 -12.58 -17.70
CA ALA A 226 -10.75 -11.74 -17.80
C ALA A 226 -10.81 -11.02 -19.14
N ILE A 227 -12.02 -10.82 -19.69
CA ILE A 227 -12.29 -9.95 -20.83
C ILE A 227 -13.25 -8.84 -20.43
N HIS A 228 -13.04 -7.62 -20.94
CA HIS A 228 -13.84 -6.44 -20.66
C HIS A 228 -14.39 -5.83 -21.94
N PRO A 229 -15.46 -6.40 -22.54
CA PRO A 229 -15.98 -5.99 -23.85
C PRO A 229 -17.00 -4.85 -23.75
N GLY A 230 -17.45 -4.47 -22.54
CA GLY A 230 -18.66 -3.69 -22.29
C GLY A 230 -18.70 -2.29 -22.89
N GLN A 231 -17.56 -1.66 -23.16
CA GLN A 231 -17.50 -0.30 -23.70
C GLN A 231 -17.98 -0.19 -25.16
N ASP A 232 -17.82 -1.25 -25.96
CA ASP A 232 -18.09 -1.21 -27.42
C ASP A 232 -18.71 -2.50 -27.96
N ILE A 233 -19.28 -3.34 -27.11
CA ILE A 233 -19.98 -4.56 -27.50
C ILE A 233 -21.26 -4.21 -28.27
N ARG A 234 -21.48 -4.89 -29.42
CA ARG A 234 -22.60 -4.63 -30.34
C ARG A 234 -23.78 -5.56 -30.14
N TRP A 235 -23.69 -6.56 -29.27
CA TRP A 235 -24.74 -7.56 -29.01
C TRP A 235 -25.21 -8.35 -30.25
N ASN A 236 -24.33 -8.54 -31.23
CA ASN A 236 -24.59 -9.27 -32.47
C ASN A 236 -23.83 -10.60 -32.51
N GLU A 237 -24.13 -11.42 -33.52
CA GLU A 237 -23.51 -12.74 -33.72
C GLU A 237 -22.01 -12.65 -34.01
N GLU A 238 -21.57 -11.56 -34.68
CA GLU A 238 -20.15 -11.35 -34.97
C GLU A 238 -19.35 -11.20 -33.68
N ASP A 239 -19.76 -10.30 -32.76
CA ASP A 239 -19.07 -10.08 -31.49
C ASP A 239 -19.11 -11.34 -30.59
N ARG A 240 -20.23 -12.05 -30.56
CA ARG A 240 -20.41 -13.31 -29.87
C ARG A 240 -19.41 -14.38 -30.36
N SER A 241 -19.28 -14.52 -31.68
CA SER A 241 -18.33 -15.44 -32.31
C SER A 241 -16.89 -15.07 -32.05
N LEU A 242 -16.52 -13.79 -32.15
CA LEU A 242 -15.17 -13.31 -31.87
C LEU A 242 -14.78 -13.53 -30.40
N LEU A 243 -15.71 -13.36 -29.46
CA LEU A 243 -15.50 -13.61 -28.06
C LEU A 243 -15.22 -15.09 -27.78
N LEU A 244 -16.00 -16.01 -28.36
CA LEU A 244 -15.72 -17.45 -28.23
C LEU A 244 -14.39 -17.85 -28.87
N GLN A 245 -14.03 -17.28 -30.04
CA GLN A 245 -12.72 -17.51 -30.65
C GLN A 245 -11.58 -17.04 -29.74
N LYS A 246 -11.76 -15.90 -29.09
CA LYS A 246 -10.80 -15.40 -28.11
C LYS A 246 -10.66 -16.34 -26.93
N PHE A 247 -11.76 -16.81 -26.35
CA PHE A 247 -11.75 -17.79 -25.26
C PHE A 247 -11.08 -19.09 -25.69
N GLU A 248 -11.36 -19.60 -26.90
CA GLU A 248 -10.70 -20.78 -27.42
C GLU A 248 -9.19 -20.58 -27.56
N SER A 249 -8.74 -19.41 -28.05
CA SER A 249 -7.32 -19.12 -28.15
C SER A 249 -6.63 -19.09 -26.78
N MET A 250 -7.27 -18.54 -25.75
CA MET A 250 -6.75 -18.52 -24.39
C MET A 250 -6.74 -19.93 -23.77
N TYR A 251 -7.77 -20.75 -24.05
CA TYR A 251 -7.81 -22.14 -23.64
C TYR A 251 -6.65 -22.95 -24.23
N GLN A 252 -6.28 -22.72 -25.48
CA GLN A 252 -5.12 -23.35 -26.13
C GLN A 252 -3.79 -22.93 -25.49
N LEU A 253 -3.70 -21.72 -24.92
CA LEU A 253 -2.54 -21.30 -24.12
C LEU A 253 -2.49 -21.97 -22.75
N GLY A 254 -3.54 -22.71 -22.36
CA GLY A 254 -3.61 -23.44 -21.08
C GLY A 254 -4.49 -22.78 -20.02
N VAL A 255 -5.14 -21.66 -20.31
CA VAL A 255 -6.09 -20.99 -19.39
C VAL A 255 -7.26 -21.93 -19.07
N ARG A 256 -7.63 -22.03 -17.79
CA ARG A 256 -8.75 -22.88 -17.31
C ARG A 256 -9.76 -22.12 -16.46
N GLY A 257 -9.63 -20.81 -16.33
CA GLY A 257 -10.63 -19.93 -15.73
C GLY A 257 -10.91 -18.74 -16.65
N PHE A 258 -12.17 -18.33 -16.75
CA PHE A 258 -12.59 -17.22 -17.61
C PHE A 258 -13.54 -16.29 -16.86
N ALA A 259 -13.37 -14.99 -17.08
CA ALA A 259 -14.23 -13.96 -16.52
C ALA A 259 -14.65 -12.95 -17.60
N VAL A 260 -15.84 -12.40 -17.44
CA VAL A 260 -16.34 -11.30 -18.27
C VAL A 260 -16.66 -10.12 -17.37
N PHE A 261 -16.04 -8.98 -17.65
CA PHE A 261 -16.16 -7.78 -16.85
C PHE A 261 -17.01 -6.72 -17.56
N PHE A 262 -17.98 -6.17 -16.82
CA PHE A 262 -18.84 -5.07 -17.23
C PHE A 262 -18.82 -3.92 -16.21
N ASP A 263 -17.76 -3.87 -15.38
CA ASP A 263 -17.50 -2.79 -14.42
C ASP A 263 -17.12 -1.50 -15.15
N ASP A 264 -17.41 -0.36 -14.56
CA ASP A 264 -17.00 1.00 -14.98
C ASP A 264 -17.34 1.35 -16.43
N ILE A 265 -18.51 0.90 -16.90
CA ILE A 265 -19.01 1.17 -18.26
C ILE A 265 -20.31 1.96 -18.25
N SER A 266 -20.69 2.45 -19.43
CA SER A 266 -21.97 3.13 -19.65
C SER A 266 -22.60 2.71 -21.00
N GLY A 267 -23.86 3.07 -21.20
CA GLY A 267 -24.58 2.87 -22.48
C GLY A 267 -25.04 1.43 -22.67
N GLU A 268 -24.97 0.94 -23.91
CA GLU A 268 -25.59 -0.34 -24.34
C GLU A 268 -24.97 -1.57 -23.62
N GLY A 269 -23.72 -1.48 -23.17
CA GLY A 269 -23.04 -2.56 -22.44
C GLY A 269 -23.63 -2.85 -21.07
N THR A 270 -24.42 -1.94 -20.47
CA THR A 270 -24.95 -2.04 -19.10
C THR A 270 -26.26 -2.84 -18.99
N LYS A 271 -26.79 -3.38 -20.09
CA LYS A 271 -28.08 -4.06 -20.10
C LYS A 271 -27.99 -5.47 -19.49
N ALA A 272 -28.61 -5.67 -18.32
CA ALA A 272 -28.55 -6.92 -17.57
C ALA A 272 -29.05 -8.15 -18.37
N ASP A 273 -30.14 -8.00 -19.15
CA ASP A 273 -30.67 -9.07 -19.98
C ASP A 273 -29.71 -9.51 -21.08
N LYS A 274 -29.01 -8.55 -21.69
CA LYS A 274 -27.99 -8.81 -22.71
C LYS A 274 -26.70 -9.42 -22.13
N GLN A 275 -26.30 -8.95 -20.96
CA GLN A 275 -25.18 -9.55 -20.24
C GLN A 275 -25.51 -11.02 -19.86
N ALA A 276 -26.71 -11.28 -19.32
CA ALA A 276 -27.15 -12.64 -18.98
C ALA A 276 -27.24 -13.55 -20.20
N GLU A 277 -27.79 -13.07 -21.35
CA GLU A 277 -27.84 -13.82 -22.60
C GLU A 277 -26.43 -14.24 -23.06
N LEU A 278 -25.49 -13.30 -23.08
CA LEU A 278 -24.10 -13.55 -23.50
C LEU A 278 -23.41 -14.54 -22.56
N LEU A 279 -23.51 -14.34 -21.24
CA LEU A 279 -22.86 -15.20 -20.24
C LEU A 279 -23.40 -16.64 -20.29
N ASN A 280 -24.73 -16.81 -20.43
CA ASN A 280 -25.32 -18.13 -20.59
C ASN A 280 -24.86 -18.81 -21.89
N TYR A 281 -24.77 -18.05 -22.97
CA TYR A 281 -24.25 -18.57 -24.24
C TYR A 281 -22.81 -19.08 -24.10
N ILE A 282 -21.93 -18.33 -23.43
CA ILE A 282 -20.56 -18.72 -23.17
C ILE A 282 -20.51 -19.96 -22.25
N ASP A 283 -21.29 -19.97 -21.19
CA ASP A 283 -21.37 -21.08 -20.25
C ASP A 283 -21.80 -22.39 -20.95
N ASP A 284 -22.85 -22.33 -21.78
CA ASP A 284 -23.41 -23.50 -22.45
C ASP A 284 -22.52 -24.00 -23.61
N HIS A 285 -21.91 -23.10 -24.40
CA HIS A 285 -21.17 -23.48 -25.60
C HIS A 285 -19.66 -23.60 -25.40
N PHE A 286 -19.13 -23.13 -24.28
CA PHE A 286 -17.71 -23.18 -23.99
C PHE A 286 -17.41 -23.84 -22.63
N VAL A 287 -17.88 -23.28 -21.52
CA VAL A 287 -17.49 -23.75 -20.17
C VAL A 287 -17.95 -25.19 -19.93
N LYS A 288 -19.24 -25.47 -20.12
CA LYS A 288 -19.81 -26.82 -19.93
C LYS A 288 -19.28 -27.86 -20.92
N VAL A 289 -18.91 -27.42 -22.12
CA VAL A 289 -18.36 -28.30 -23.16
C VAL A 289 -16.95 -28.76 -22.83
N LYS A 290 -16.11 -27.88 -22.25
CA LYS A 290 -14.68 -28.15 -21.98
C LYS A 290 -14.42 -29.06 -20.76
N ARG A 291 -15.35 -29.16 -19.82
CA ARG A 291 -15.31 -30.01 -18.60
C ARG A 291 -14.16 -29.76 -17.60
N ASP A 292 -13.03 -29.19 -18.05
CA ASP A 292 -11.84 -28.85 -17.26
C ASP A 292 -11.68 -27.34 -17.03
N VAL A 293 -12.72 -26.56 -17.40
CA VAL A 293 -12.79 -25.12 -17.17
C VAL A 293 -13.54 -24.84 -15.86
N ALA A 294 -12.97 -23.96 -15.05
CA ALA A 294 -13.58 -23.50 -13.79
C ALA A 294 -14.86 -22.66 -14.08
N PRO A 295 -15.75 -22.49 -13.09
CA PRO A 295 -16.97 -21.71 -13.26
C PRO A 295 -16.72 -20.32 -13.85
N LEU A 296 -17.55 -19.88 -14.80
CA LEU A 296 -17.47 -18.56 -15.40
C LEU A 296 -17.75 -17.49 -14.34
N ILE A 297 -17.00 -16.39 -14.38
CA ILE A 297 -17.16 -15.25 -13.47
C ILE A 297 -17.67 -14.04 -14.24
N LEU A 298 -18.67 -13.35 -13.68
CA LEU A 298 -19.19 -12.05 -14.13
C LEU A 298 -18.82 -10.98 -13.10
N CYS A 299 -18.16 -9.89 -13.54
CA CYS A 299 -18.22 -8.63 -12.81
C CYS A 299 -19.35 -7.80 -13.39
N PRO A 300 -20.45 -7.55 -12.66
CA PRO A 300 -21.62 -6.84 -13.19
C PRO A 300 -21.37 -5.33 -13.21
N THR A 301 -22.21 -4.57 -13.92
CA THR A 301 -22.12 -3.11 -13.94
C THR A 301 -22.49 -2.51 -12.57
N GLU A 302 -23.54 -3.03 -11.94
CA GLU A 302 -23.94 -2.66 -10.58
C GLU A 302 -23.27 -3.61 -9.57
N TYR A 303 -21.98 -3.44 -9.32
CA TYR A 303 -21.17 -4.35 -8.52
C TYR A 303 -21.08 -3.97 -7.02
N ASN A 304 -21.77 -2.90 -6.58
CA ASN A 304 -21.85 -2.50 -5.17
C ASN A 304 -23.23 -1.90 -4.85
N LYS A 305 -23.59 -1.88 -3.56
CA LYS A 305 -24.92 -1.44 -3.10
C LYS A 305 -25.21 0.03 -3.42
N SER A 306 -24.22 0.90 -3.31
CA SER A 306 -24.40 2.34 -3.55
C SER A 306 -24.73 2.68 -5.01
N TRP A 307 -24.44 1.78 -5.96
CA TRP A 307 -24.75 1.92 -7.38
C TRP A 307 -25.96 1.10 -7.83
N THR A 308 -26.49 0.25 -6.92
CA THR A 308 -27.61 -0.62 -7.24
C THR A 308 -28.92 0.18 -7.26
N ASP A 309 -29.62 0.14 -8.42
CA ASP A 309 -31.01 0.53 -8.54
C ASP A 309 -31.92 -0.72 -8.38
N VAL A 310 -32.41 -0.92 -7.15
CA VAL A 310 -33.24 -2.09 -6.83
C VAL A 310 -34.55 -2.08 -7.63
N GLU A 311 -35.17 -0.90 -7.87
CA GLU A 311 -36.41 -0.75 -8.64
C GLU A 311 -36.17 -0.97 -10.14
N GLY A 312 -35.00 -0.55 -10.64
CA GLY A 312 -34.55 -0.80 -12.02
C GLY A 312 -34.27 -2.28 -12.31
N GLY A 313 -34.08 -3.09 -11.27
CA GLY A 313 -34.06 -4.54 -11.35
C GLY A 313 -32.87 -5.17 -12.04
N TYR A 314 -31.73 -4.47 -12.14
CA TYR A 314 -30.53 -4.98 -12.81
C TYR A 314 -30.02 -6.28 -12.16
N LEU A 315 -29.76 -6.28 -10.86
CA LEU A 315 -29.27 -7.48 -10.14
C LEU A 315 -30.31 -8.60 -10.12
N THR A 316 -31.58 -8.28 -9.97
CA THR A 316 -32.68 -9.26 -9.98
C THR A 316 -32.78 -9.94 -11.36
N THR A 317 -32.62 -9.18 -12.45
CA THR A 317 -32.58 -9.72 -13.81
C THR A 317 -31.42 -10.70 -14.00
N LEU A 318 -30.23 -10.38 -13.47
CA LEU A 318 -29.09 -11.30 -13.49
C LEU A 318 -29.40 -12.55 -12.65
N GLY A 319 -29.96 -12.38 -11.44
CA GLY A 319 -30.35 -13.49 -10.56
C GLY A 319 -31.35 -14.45 -11.21
N ASP A 320 -32.31 -13.91 -11.98
CA ASP A 320 -33.36 -14.68 -12.63
C ASP A 320 -32.89 -15.40 -13.90
N LYS A 321 -31.99 -14.77 -14.66
CA LYS A 321 -31.65 -15.23 -16.01
C LYS A 321 -30.34 -15.98 -16.12
N LEU A 322 -29.33 -15.72 -15.26
CA LEU A 322 -28.04 -16.38 -15.35
C LEU A 322 -28.12 -17.86 -14.95
N ASN A 323 -27.42 -18.70 -15.71
CA ASN A 323 -27.18 -20.11 -15.33
C ASN A 323 -26.59 -20.19 -13.92
N GLU A 324 -27.01 -21.19 -13.12
CA GLU A 324 -26.61 -21.34 -11.71
C GLU A 324 -25.10 -21.42 -11.48
N GLY A 325 -24.37 -22.01 -12.46
CA GLY A 325 -22.91 -22.20 -12.39
C GLY A 325 -22.12 -20.89 -12.46
N ILE A 326 -22.70 -19.82 -13.02
CA ILE A 326 -22.01 -18.55 -13.22
C ILE A 326 -21.88 -17.81 -11.88
N LYS A 327 -20.66 -17.37 -11.56
CA LYS A 327 -20.36 -16.59 -10.36
C LYS A 327 -20.50 -15.11 -10.64
N VAL A 328 -21.02 -14.33 -9.70
CA VAL A 328 -21.25 -12.89 -9.85
C VAL A 328 -20.49 -12.14 -8.77
N MET A 329 -19.63 -11.20 -9.19
CA MET A 329 -18.79 -10.41 -8.30
C MET A 329 -19.56 -9.31 -7.57
N TRP A 330 -19.07 -8.96 -6.37
CA TRP A 330 -19.62 -7.94 -5.50
C TRP A 330 -18.51 -7.30 -4.66
N THR A 331 -18.50 -5.95 -4.54
CA THR A 331 -17.47 -5.24 -3.78
C THR A 331 -17.93 -4.77 -2.39
N GLY A 332 -19.21 -4.95 -2.04
CA GLY A 332 -19.77 -4.51 -0.76
C GLY A 332 -20.74 -3.35 -0.88
N ASP A 333 -20.93 -2.60 0.19
CA ASP A 333 -21.87 -1.47 0.21
C ASP A 333 -21.40 -0.29 -0.66
N MET A 334 -20.10 -0.17 -0.88
CA MET A 334 -19.43 0.83 -1.72
C MET A 334 -18.41 0.13 -2.63
N VAL A 335 -17.81 0.90 -3.56
CA VAL A 335 -16.68 0.42 -4.38
C VAL A 335 -15.55 -0.09 -3.46
N VAL A 336 -15.20 0.68 -2.44
CA VAL A 336 -14.23 0.31 -1.40
C VAL A 336 -14.98 0.21 -0.07
N ALA A 337 -15.11 -1.00 0.45
CA ALA A 337 -15.87 -1.28 1.68
C ALA A 337 -15.32 -2.53 2.39
N THR A 338 -15.75 -2.76 3.62
CA THR A 338 -15.64 -4.05 4.29
C THR A 338 -16.82 -4.95 3.92
N ILE A 339 -16.61 -6.26 4.02
CA ILE A 339 -17.62 -7.27 3.68
C ILE A 339 -18.17 -7.85 4.98
N ASP A 340 -19.41 -7.59 5.25
CA ASP A 340 -20.12 -8.09 6.42
C ASP A 340 -21.41 -8.85 6.03
N LYS A 341 -22.08 -9.38 7.03
CA LYS A 341 -23.31 -10.11 6.80
C LYS A 341 -24.42 -9.25 6.17
N SER A 342 -24.47 -7.96 6.48
CA SER A 342 -25.55 -7.08 6.00
C SER A 342 -25.47 -6.86 4.50
N THR A 343 -24.26 -6.70 3.93
CA THR A 343 -24.09 -6.57 2.48
C THR A 343 -24.39 -7.88 1.75
N LEU A 344 -24.09 -9.04 2.35
CA LEU A 344 -24.37 -10.36 1.78
C LEU A 344 -25.87 -10.68 1.84
N ASP A 345 -26.54 -10.35 2.95
CA ASP A 345 -28.00 -10.48 3.08
C ASP A 345 -28.77 -9.57 2.11
N PHE A 346 -28.16 -8.45 1.69
CA PHE A 346 -28.71 -7.60 0.64
C PHE A 346 -28.55 -8.20 -0.76
N VAL A 347 -27.34 -8.62 -1.13
CA VAL A 347 -27.03 -8.97 -2.53
C VAL A 347 -27.42 -10.41 -2.90
N ASN A 348 -27.24 -11.38 -1.98
CA ASN A 348 -27.47 -12.80 -2.29
C ASN A 348 -28.92 -13.11 -2.71
N PRO A 349 -29.96 -12.55 -2.08
CA PRO A 349 -31.35 -12.75 -2.52
C PRO A 349 -31.61 -12.17 -3.92
N LEU A 350 -31.04 -11.00 -4.24
CA LEU A 350 -31.21 -10.37 -5.55
C LEU A 350 -30.55 -11.21 -6.65
N LEU A 351 -29.33 -11.71 -6.41
CA LEU A 351 -28.61 -12.55 -7.35
C LEU A 351 -29.06 -14.02 -7.36
N LYS A 352 -29.85 -14.46 -6.36
CA LYS A 352 -30.25 -15.86 -6.12
C LYS A 352 -29.06 -16.83 -6.03
N ARG A 353 -27.93 -16.33 -5.57
CA ARG A 353 -26.67 -17.08 -5.39
C ARG A 353 -25.76 -16.38 -4.40
N LYS A 354 -24.78 -17.10 -3.85
CA LYS A 354 -23.74 -16.52 -3.00
C LYS A 354 -22.82 -15.63 -3.83
N ALA A 355 -22.59 -14.39 -3.37
CA ALA A 355 -21.71 -13.44 -4.03
C ALA A 355 -20.28 -13.98 -4.14
N TYR A 356 -19.62 -13.63 -5.23
CA TYR A 356 -18.18 -13.79 -5.43
C TYR A 356 -17.54 -12.46 -5.04
N ILE A 357 -16.85 -12.40 -3.89
CA ILE A 357 -16.33 -11.12 -3.38
C ILE A 357 -15.10 -10.67 -4.17
N TRP A 358 -15.18 -9.45 -4.71
CA TRP A 358 -14.05 -8.66 -5.17
C TRP A 358 -13.79 -7.58 -4.11
N TRP A 359 -12.82 -7.81 -3.24
CA TRP A 359 -12.53 -6.89 -2.16
C TRP A 359 -11.48 -5.85 -2.57
N ASN A 360 -11.88 -4.57 -2.59
CA ASN A 360 -11.00 -3.47 -2.97
C ASN A 360 -10.11 -3.02 -1.79
N PHE A 361 -9.19 -3.91 -1.39
CA PHE A 361 -8.10 -3.69 -0.45
C PHE A 361 -7.02 -4.77 -0.69
N PRO A 362 -5.71 -4.41 -0.70
CA PRO A 362 -5.12 -3.10 -0.41
C PRO A 362 -4.98 -2.17 -1.60
N VAL A 363 -5.84 -2.28 -2.63
CA VAL A 363 -5.77 -1.37 -3.78
C VAL A 363 -5.68 0.09 -3.34
N SER A 364 -4.75 0.84 -3.94
CA SER A 364 -4.48 2.25 -3.63
C SER A 364 -4.56 3.16 -4.87
N ASP A 365 -5.19 2.71 -5.95
CA ASP A 365 -5.28 3.45 -7.20
C ASP A 365 -6.03 4.79 -7.10
N TYR A 366 -6.88 4.94 -6.09
CA TYR A 366 -7.56 6.19 -5.72
C TYR A 366 -6.75 7.08 -4.77
N VAL A 367 -5.61 6.60 -4.25
CA VAL A 367 -4.68 7.27 -3.31
C VAL A 367 -3.25 6.79 -3.56
N GLN A 368 -2.78 6.93 -4.80
CA GLN A 368 -1.50 6.37 -5.27
C GLN A 368 -0.26 6.90 -4.54
N ASP A 369 -0.39 7.99 -3.78
CA ASP A 369 0.65 8.55 -2.93
C ASP A 369 0.81 7.80 -1.58
N HIS A 370 -0.10 6.87 -1.24
CA HIS A 370 -0.09 6.09 0.00
C HIS A 370 0.21 4.61 -0.24
N LEU A 371 0.87 3.98 0.74
CA LEU A 371 0.93 2.53 0.88
C LEU A 371 -0.07 2.06 1.94
N LEU A 372 -0.75 0.94 1.68
CA LEU A 372 -1.75 0.36 2.57
C LEU A 372 -1.19 -0.94 3.17
N LEU A 373 -0.34 -0.81 4.20
CA LEU A 373 0.44 -1.91 4.77
C LEU A 373 -0.10 -2.43 6.10
N GLY A 374 -1.21 -1.88 6.58
CA GLY A 374 -1.79 -2.22 7.88
C GLY A 374 -2.50 -3.59 7.92
N PRO A 375 -2.96 -3.99 9.12
CA PRO A 375 -3.71 -5.23 9.32
C PRO A 375 -5.00 -5.30 8.49
N VAL A 376 -5.39 -6.51 8.11
CA VAL A 376 -6.66 -6.80 7.43
C VAL A 376 -7.75 -7.04 8.46
N TYR A 377 -8.65 -6.08 8.67
CA TYR A 377 -9.75 -6.15 9.64
C TYR A 377 -11.04 -5.57 9.10
N GLY A 378 -12.14 -5.75 9.83
CA GLY A 378 -13.45 -5.17 9.55
C GLY A 378 -14.35 -6.04 8.66
N ASN A 379 -13.82 -7.07 8.00
CA ASN A 379 -14.65 -8.08 7.35
C ASN A 379 -15.29 -9.02 8.40
N GLY A 380 -16.50 -9.51 8.14
CA GLY A 380 -17.19 -10.43 9.05
C GLY A 380 -16.44 -11.75 9.22
N LEU A 381 -16.41 -12.28 10.45
CA LEU A 381 -15.80 -13.58 10.74
C LEU A 381 -16.82 -14.74 10.67
N ASP A 382 -18.10 -14.43 10.48
CA ASP A 382 -19.24 -15.34 10.48
C ASP A 382 -19.89 -15.50 9.10
N VAL A 383 -19.23 -15.06 8.04
CA VAL A 383 -19.79 -14.97 6.67
C VAL A 383 -19.28 -16.04 5.70
N LYS A 384 -18.51 -17.02 6.18
CA LYS A 384 -17.90 -18.06 5.34
C LYS A 384 -18.91 -18.85 4.50
N ASP A 385 -20.12 -19.03 5.03
CA ASP A 385 -21.19 -19.75 4.35
C ASP A 385 -22.08 -18.87 3.46
N ASP A 386 -21.87 -17.55 3.44
CA ASP A 386 -22.68 -16.60 2.70
C ASP A 386 -22.00 -16.09 1.40
N MET A 387 -20.75 -16.44 1.19
CA MET A 387 -20.00 -16.10 -0.03
C MET A 387 -19.53 -17.34 -0.79
N SER A 388 -19.32 -17.19 -2.10
CA SER A 388 -18.77 -18.25 -2.94
C SER A 388 -17.28 -18.14 -3.18
N ALA A 389 -16.70 -16.97 -2.96
CA ALA A 389 -15.29 -16.65 -3.14
C ALA A 389 -14.91 -15.34 -2.44
N PHE A 390 -13.61 -15.16 -2.27
CA PHE A 390 -13.05 -13.88 -1.81
C PHE A 390 -11.72 -13.64 -2.54
N VAL A 391 -11.68 -12.63 -3.42
CA VAL A 391 -10.45 -12.18 -4.09
C VAL A 391 -10.17 -10.73 -3.74
N SER A 392 -8.91 -10.44 -3.43
CA SER A 392 -8.42 -9.12 -3.09
C SER A 392 -7.94 -8.39 -4.34
N ASN A 393 -8.26 -7.11 -4.50
CA ASN A 393 -7.66 -6.21 -5.48
C ASN A 393 -6.44 -5.53 -4.83
N PRO A 394 -5.21 -5.77 -5.32
CA PRO A 394 -3.98 -5.31 -4.69
C PRO A 394 -3.59 -3.89 -5.12
N MET A 395 -2.53 -3.34 -4.49
CA MET A 395 -1.85 -2.14 -4.97
C MET A 395 -1.09 -2.42 -6.28
N GLU A 396 -0.77 -1.37 -7.05
CA GLU A 396 0.23 -1.45 -8.14
C GLU A 396 1.63 -1.87 -7.63
N HIS A 397 1.86 -1.79 -6.33
CA HIS A 397 3.04 -2.24 -5.59
C HIS A 397 2.89 -3.72 -5.22
N ALA A 398 3.38 -4.60 -6.11
CA ALA A 398 3.18 -6.05 -6.00
C ALA A 398 3.75 -6.64 -4.71
N GLU A 399 4.98 -6.27 -4.36
CA GLU A 399 5.65 -6.84 -3.19
C GLU A 399 5.08 -6.30 -1.89
N ALA A 400 4.79 -5.00 -1.83
CA ALA A 400 4.16 -4.36 -0.68
C ALA A 400 2.74 -4.92 -0.42
N SER A 401 1.99 -5.28 -1.47
CA SER A 401 0.68 -5.92 -1.36
C SER A 401 0.70 -7.25 -0.62
N LYS A 402 1.83 -7.96 -0.61
CA LYS A 402 1.95 -9.27 0.04
C LYS A 402 1.69 -9.22 1.54
N ILE A 403 1.92 -8.07 2.21
CA ILE A 403 1.59 -7.90 3.63
C ILE A 403 0.09 -8.15 3.86
N SER A 404 -0.76 -7.46 3.12
CA SER A 404 -2.21 -7.62 3.25
C SER A 404 -2.70 -8.94 2.64
N LEU A 405 -2.12 -9.39 1.52
CA LEU A 405 -2.51 -10.63 0.86
C LEU A 405 -2.22 -11.88 1.71
N TYR A 406 -1.17 -11.85 2.54
CA TYR A 406 -0.89 -12.89 3.53
C TYR A 406 -2.05 -13.03 4.53
N SER A 407 -2.50 -11.90 5.07
CA SER A 407 -3.63 -11.87 5.99
C SER A 407 -4.96 -12.23 5.31
N VAL A 408 -5.15 -11.89 4.03
CA VAL A 408 -6.32 -12.34 3.24
C VAL A 408 -6.30 -13.87 3.07
N ALA A 409 -5.13 -14.46 2.83
CA ALA A 409 -5.00 -15.92 2.75
C ALA A 409 -5.40 -16.59 4.06
N ASP A 410 -4.95 -16.05 5.18
CA ASP A 410 -5.27 -16.54 6.52
C ASP A 410 -6.77 -16.40 6.84
N TYR A 411 -7.34 -15.20 6.64
CA TYR A 411 -8.75 -14.91 6.81
C TYR A 411 -9.66 -15.86 6.01
N THR A 412 -9.34 -16.08 4.74
CA THR A 412 -10.16 -16.92 3.86
C THR A 412 -9.97 -18.42 4.08
N TRP A 413 -8.88 -18.79 4.75
CA TRP A 413 -8.60 -20.18 5.10
C TRP A 413 -9.34 -20.62 6.36
N ASN A 414 -9.24 -19.83 7.45
CA ASN A 414 -9.86 -20.15 8.74
C ASN A 414 -10.39 -18.89 9.42
N MET A 415 -11.61 -18.47 9.06
CA MET A 415 -12.24 -17.24 9.57
C MET A 415 -12.44 -17.26 11.08
N GLU A 416 -12.81 -18.41 11.65
CA GLU A 416 -13.15 -18.52 13.07
C GLU A 416 -11.94 -18.23 13.97
N ASN A 417 -10.75 -18.64 13.54
CA ASN A 417 -9.51 -18.45 14.30
C ASN A 417 -8.65 -17.30 13.76
N TYR A 418 -9.16 -16.49 12.83
CA TYR A 418 -8.42 -15.38 12.26
C TYR A 418 -8.27 -14.23 13.25
N ASP A 419 -7.02 -13.85 13.52
CA ASP A 419 -6.66 -12.64 14.27
C ASP A 419 -5.84 -11.70 13.38
N SER A 420 -6.37 -10.52 13.13
CA SER A 420 -5.81 -9.57 12.15
C SER A 420 -4.41 -9.06 12.51
N GLU A 421 -4.18 -8.80 13.79
CA GLU A 421 -2.89 -8.27 14.28
C GLU A 421 -1.81 -9.34 14.27
N THR A 422 -2.13 -10.54 14.72
CA THR A 422 -1.22 -11.69 14.70
C THR A 422 -0.85 -12.07 13.27
N SER A 423 -1.84 -12.16 12.37
CA SER A 423 -1.62 -12.48 10.97
C SER A 423 -0.75 -11.43 10.27
N TRP A 424 -0.98 -10.14 10.55
CA TRP A 424 -0.18 -9.05 10.02
C TRP A 424 1.29 -9.10 10.48
N LYS A 425 1.53 -9.37 11.76
CA LYS A 425 2.90 -9.55 12.28
C LYS A 425 3.61 -10.73 11.65
N HIS A 426 2.89 -11.82 11.38
CA HIS A 426 3.43 -12.96 10.64
C HIS A 426 3.76 -12.59 9.18
N ALA A 427 2.91 -11.81 8.51
CA ALA A 427 3.16 -11.34 7.16
C ALA A 427 4.46 -10.52 7.06
N VAL A 428 4.63 -9.57 7.96
CA VAL A 428 5.84 -8.74 8.05
C VAL A 428 7.09 -9.60 8.23
N ARG A 429 7.01 -10.59 9.13
CA ARG A 429 8.11 -11.51 9.41
C ARG A 429 8.40 -12.47 8.26
N ASP A 430 7.38 -12.95 7.55
CA ASP A 430 7.56 -13.80 6.36
C ASP A 430 8.30 -13.06 5.25
N LEU A 431 8.04 -11.75 5.10
CA LEU A 431 8.66 -10.95 4.04
C LEU A 431 10.07 -10.46 4.38
N MET A 432 10.35 -10.18 5.65
CA MET A 432 11.64 -9.65 6.14
C MET A 432 12.01 -10.30 7.48
N PRO A 433 12.37 -11.61 7.52
CA PRO A 433 12.62 -12.33 8.78
C PRO A 433 13.76 -11.75 9.63
N LEU A 434 14.79 -11.16 9.01
CA LEU A 434 15.93 -10.55 9.73
C LEU A 434 15.65 -9.09 10.15
N HIS A 435 14.75 -8.39 9.46
CA HIS A 435 14.42 -6.98 9.70
C HIS A 435 12.91 -6.78 9.93
N ALA A 436 12.24 -7.79 10.49
CA ALA A 436 10.80 -7.76 10.72
C ALA A 436 10.35 -6.57 11.58
N GLU A 437 11.10 -6.27 12.65
CA GLU A 437 10.80 -5.14 13.55
C GLU A 437 10.81 -3.79 12.79
N TYR A 438 11.76 -3.60 11.88
CA TYR A 438 11.83 -2.38 11.09
C TYR A 438 10.68 -2.26 10.07
N LEU A 439 10.33 -3.39 9.43
CA LEU A 439 9.19 -3.40 8.51
C LEU A 439 7.87 -3.23 9.26
N GLU A 440 7.73 -3.76 10.48
CA GLU A 440 6.56 -3.55 11.34
C GLU A 440 6.39 -2.07 11.71
N ILE A 441 7.47 -1.39 12.13
CA ILE A 441 7.45 0.05 12.40
C ILE A 441 7.04 0.84 11.15
N PHE A 442 7.63 0.54 10.00
CA PHE A 442 7.29 1.21 8.75
C PHE A 442 5.82 0.99 8.36
N ALA A 443 5.34 -0.25 8.40
CA ALA A 443 3.99 -0.61 8.03
C ALA A 443 2.93 0.01 8.96
N ALA A 444 3.21 0.09 10.27
CA ALA A 444 2.33 0.71 11.26
C ALA A 444 2.07 2.21 11.02
N HIS A 445 2.99 2.89 10.32
CA HIS A 445 2.90 4.30 9.98
C HIS A 445 2.55 4.56 8.50
N ASN A 446 2.18 3.52 7.75
CA ASN A 446 1.80 3.59 6.34
C ASN A 446 0.61 2.67 6.06
N SER A 447 -0.53 2.96 6.69
CA SER A 447 -1.72 2.09 6.70
C SER A 447 -2.99 2.79 6.28
N ASP A 448 -3.12 4.10 6.52
CA ASP A 448 -4.33 4.86 6.22
C ASP A 448 -4.26 5.47 4.82
N PRO A 449 -5.35 5.35 4.02
CA PRO A 449 -5.39 5.95 2.67
C PRO A 449 -5.56 7.48 2.66
N GLY A 450 -5.63 8.13 3.82
CA GLY A 450 -5.94 9.55 3.89
C GLY A 450 -7.39 9.88 3.53
N GLN A 451 -7.68 11.17 3.35
CA GLN A 451 -9.00 11.61 2.86
C GLN A 451 -9.14 11.25 1.39
N ASN A 452 -10.21 10.56 1.03
CA ASN A 452 -10.44 10.05 -0.33
C ASN A 452 -11.93 10.06 -0.71
N GLY A 453 -12.21 9.90 -2.00
CA GLY A 453 -13.56 9.91 -2.55
C GLY A 453 -14.45 8.75 -2.07
N HIS A 454 -13.88 7.64 -1.65
CA HIS A 454 -14.61 6.47 -1.14
C HIS A 454 -14.93 6.58 0.36
N ARG A 455 -14.37 7.57 1.07
CA ARG A 455 -14.51 7.74 2.54
C ARG A 455 -14.01 6.54 3.34
N PHE A 456 -13.22 5.68 2.72
CA PHE A 456 -12.62 4.52 3.35
C PHE A 456 -11.40 4.96 4.18
N ARG A 457 -11.31 4.51 5.41
CA ARG A 457 -10.23 4.86 6.33
C ARG A 457 -9.71 3.62 7.04
N ARG A 458 -8.46 3.68 7.44
CA ARG A 458 -7.78 2.68 8.27
C ARG A 458 -7.10 3.37 9.44
N GLU A 459 -6.80 2.62 10.48
CA GLU A 459 -5.99 3.12 11.59
C GLU A 459 -4.52 3.13 11.20
N GLU A 460 -3.80 4.13 11.69
CA GLU A 460 -2.36 4.32 11.47
C GLU A 460 -1.72 4.86 12.75
N SER A 461 -0.47 4.47 13.04
CA SER A 461 0.29 4.99 14.18
C SER A 461 -0.40 4.79 15.54
N VAL A 462 -1.21 3.74 15.70
CA VAL A 462 -2.12 3.51 16.85
C VAL A 462 -1.39 3.57 18.18
N ALA A 463 -0.22 2.92 18.26
CA ALA A 463 0.54 2.82 19.52
C ALA A 463 1.06 4.16 20.04
N ILE A 464 1.40 5.10 19.13
CA ILE A 464 1.97 6.41 19.50
C ILE A 464 0.93 7.54 19.53
N GLN A 465 -0.24 7.34 18.93
CA GLN A 465 -1.30 8.35 18.82
C GLN A 465 -1.70 8.99 20.16
N PRO A 466 -1.83 8.26 21.30
CA PRO A 466 -2.15 8.88 22.59
C PRO A 466 -1.07 9.88 23.05
N ALA A 467 0.22 9.54 22.87
CA ALA A 467 1.31 10.43 23.26
C ALA A 467 1.41 11.65 22.36
N LEU A 468 1.19 11.50 21.04
CA LEU A 468 1.10 12.61 20.08
C LEU A 468 -0.01 13.60 20.49
N SER A 469 -1.19 13.08 20.81
CA SER A 469 -2.34 13.90 21.23
C SER A 469 -2.09 14.61 22.56
N ALA A 470 -1.52 13.92 23.55
CA ALA A 470 -1.22 14.51 24.86
C ALA A 470 -0.18 15.63 24.75
N LEU A 471 0.90 15.40 24.01
CA LEU A 471 1.95 16.39 23.78
C LEU A 471 1.41 17.64 23.08
N LEU A 472 0.68 17.45 21.98
CA LEU A 472 0.09 18.56 21.22
C LEU A 472 -0.87 19.38 22.08
N LYS A 473 -1.75 18.72 22.82
CA LYS A 473 -2.73 19.38 23.69
C LYS A 473 -2.05 20.20 24.80
N ALA A 474 -1.09 19.61 25.52
CA ALA A 474 -0.37 20.32 26.58
C ALA A 474 0.35 21.56 26.03
N TYR A 475 0.97 21.44 24.87
CA TYR A 475 1.70 22.53 24.26
C TYR A 475 0.79 23.64 23.73
N GLN A 476 -0.31 23.30 23.05
CA GLN A 476 -1.25 24.29 22.50
C GLN A 476 -2.06 25.03 23.59
N GLU A 477 -2.55 24.29 24.60
CA GLU A 477 -3.44 24.88 25.62
C GLU A 477 -2.67 25.64 26.72
N LYS A 478 -1.50 25.15 27.12
CA LYS A 478 -0.76 25.63 28.29
C LYS A 478 0.63 26.15 27.97
N ASN A 479 1.13 25.93 26.76
CA ASN A 479 2.51 26.19 26.38
C ASN A 479 3.51 25.41 27.28
N GLU A 480 3.11 24.19 27.69
CA GLU A 480 3.89 23.27 28.53
C GLU A 480 4.25 22.01 27.75
N ILE A 481 5.34 21.39 28.12
CA ILE A 481 5.75 20.09 27.55
C ILE A 481 5.28 19.01 28.52
N ASP A 482 4.44 18.10 28.06
CA ASP A 482 4.20 16.83 28.74
C ASP A 482 5.45 15.96 28.55
N GLU A 483 6.25 15.82 29.59
CA GLU A 483 7.56 15.18 29.54
C GLU A 483 7.47 13.66 29.23
N ASP A 484 6.40 12.99 29.64
CA ASP A 484 6.21 11.56 29.35
C ASP A 484 5.82 11.35 27.89
N ALA A 485 4.88 12.15 27.38
CA ALA A 485 4.49 12.14 25.99
C ALA A 485 5.67 12.57 25.07
N TYR A 486 6.40 13.61 25.47
CA TYR A 486 7.60 14.04 24.75
C TYR A 486 8.62 12.94 24.58
N ARG A 487 8.94 12.21 25.67
CA ARG A 487 9.91 11.09 25.62
C ARG A 487 9.43 9.96 24.72
N GLN A 488 8.12 9.62 24.75
CA GLN A 488 7.55 8.60 23.88
C GLN A 488 7.64 9.01 22.41
N VAL A 489 7.26 10.25 22.07
CA VAL A 489 7.31 10.76 20.70
C VAL A 489 8.74 10.89 20.19
N ALA A 490 9.69 11.32 21.03
CA ALA A 490 11.11 11.39 20.68
C ALA A 490 11.71 10.00 20.40
N GLU A 491 11.35 9.01 21.22
CA GLU A 491 11.78 7.63 21.00
C GLU A 491 11.17 7.06 19.71
N GLU A 492 9.91 7.40 19.40
CA GLU A 492 9.28 6.98 18.15
C GLU A 492 9.95 7.61 16.92
N CYS A 493 10.26 8.91 16.96
CA CYS A 493 11.06 9.54 15.90
C CYS A 493 12.40 8.82 15.68
N ARG A 494 13.08 8.44 16.78
CA ARG A 494 14.33 7.67 16.70
C ARG A 494 14.13 6.30 16.06
N LYS A 495 13.08 5.56 16.46
CA LYS A 495 12.73 4.25 15.88
C LYS A 495 12.43 4.36 14.38
N ILE A 496 11.68 5.38 13.97
CA ILE A 496 11.37 5.68 12.56
C ILE A 496 12.65 5.83 11.74
N ILE A 497 13.59 6.65 12.22
CA ILE A 497 14.87 6.89 11.53
C ILE A 497 15.67 5.59 11.41
N VAL A 498 15.80 4.86 12.52
CA VAL A 498 16.57 3.59 12.58
C VAL A 498 15.94 2.53 11.68
N ALA A 499 14.61 2.40 11.72
CA ALA A 499 13.87 1.44 10.89
C ALA A 499 14.03 1.76 9.39
N ALA A 500 13.88 3.03 9.00
CA ALA A 500 14.07 3.46 7.62
C ALA A 500 15.50 3.21 7.13
N ASP A 501 16.52 3.58 7.90
CA ASP A 501 17.93 3.33 7.56
C ASP A 501 18.23 1.82 7.48
N GLY A 502 17.72 1.02 8.43
CA GLY A 502 17.87 -0.42 8.44
C GLY A 502 17.27 -1.08 7.21
N LEU A 503 16.02 -0.73 6.85
CA LEU A 503 15.36 -1.25 5.66
C LEU A 503 16.07 -0.81 4.37
N LEU A 504 16.52 0.44 4.26
CA LEU A 504 17.28 0.92 3.10
C LEU A 504 18.61 0.17 2.93
N ALA A 505 19.22 -0.28 4.02
CA ALA A 505 20.45 -1.06 4.01
C ALA A 505 20.23 -2.57 3.79
N SER A 506 19.03 -3.10 4.03
CA SER A 506 18.70 -4.54 4.00
C SER A 506 18.34 -5.08 2.61
N GLY A 507 18.67 -4.36 1.54
CA GLY A 507 18.24 -4.69 0.16
C GLY A 507 18.63 -6.09 -0.35
N ASN A 508 19.50 -6.82 0.35
CA ASN A 508 19.85 -8.20 0.00
C ASN A 508 18.86 -9.25 0.53
N GLU A 509 18.07 -8.92 1.54
CA GLU A 509 17.08 -9.85 2.14
C GLU A 509 15.83 -9.99 1.26
N ASN A 510 15.23 -8.87 0.87
CA ASN A 510 14.09 -8.82 -0.04
C ASN A 510 14.21 -7.62 -0.99
N ARG A 511 15.11 -7.73 -1.94
CA ARG A 511 15.42 -6.65 -2.89
C ARG A 511 14.19 -6.13 -3.65
N PRO A 512 13.27 -6.98 -4.14
CA PRO A 512 12.08 -6.49 -4.84
C PRO A 512 11.22 -5.57 -3.95
N LEU A 513 10.94 -5.97 -2.71
CA LEU A 513 10.16 -5.18 -1.76
C LEU A 513 10.86 -3.84 -1.45
N ILE A 514 12.14 -3.88 -1.07
CA ILE A 514 12.89 -2.66 -0.72
C ILE A 514 13.00 -1.70 -1.91
N THR A 515 13.15 -2.22 -3.13
CA THR A 515 13.16 -1.39 -4.34
C THR A 515 11.82 -0.69 -4.55
N GLU A 516 10.72 -1.41 -4.35
CA GLU A 516 9.36 -0.92 -4.57
C GLU A 516 8.97 0.16 -3.55
N ILE A 517 9.24 -0.07 -2.25
CA ILE A 517 8.86 0.87 -1.18
C ILE A 517 9.92 1.96 -0.89
N ARG A 518 11.05 1.94 -1.58
CA ARG A 518 12.18 2.86 -1.34
C ARG A 518 11.79 4.34 -1.25
N PRO A 519 10.92 4.88 -2.12
CA PRO A 519 10.51 6.29 -2.05
C PRO A 519 9.85 6.64 -0.71
N TRP A 520 8.94 5.77 -0.26
CA TRP A 520 8.26 5.93 1.04
C TRP A 520 9.21 5.77 2.22
N LEU A 521 10.20 4.87 2.14
CA LEU A 521 11.23 4.74 3.18
C LEU A 521 12.08 6.02 3.33
N ILE A 522 12.43 6.65 2.22
CA ILE A 522 13.17 7.92 2.24
C ILE A 522 12.33 9.01 2.91
N GLN A 523 11.06 9.15 2.52
CA GLN A 523 10.18 10.13 3.13
C GLN A 523 9.89 9.81 4.60
N PHE A 524 9.74 8.54 4.95
CA PHE A 524 9.52 8.09 6.32
C PHE A 524 10.67 8.48 7.25
N LYS A 525 11.93 8.32 6.78
CA LYS A 525 13.10 8.83 7.50
C LYS A 525 13.00 10.34 7.72
N GLN A 526 12.68 11.09 6.67
CA GLN A 526 12.52 12.56 6.75
C GLN A 526 11.41 12.97 7.73
N VAL A 527 10.31 12.21 7.83
CA VAL A 527 9.24 12.41 8.82
C VAL A 527 9.79 12.27 10.24
N GLY A 528 10.59 11.23 10.50
CA GLY A 528 11.23 11.02 11.81
C GLY A 528 12.21 12.14 12.17
N GLU A 529 13.06 12.55 11.20
CA GLU A 529 14.01 13.65 11.38
C GLU A 529 13.29 14.99 11.61
N TYR A 530 12.23 15.27 10.85
CA TYR A 530 11.40 16.46 11.03
C TYR A 530 10.72 16.48 12.39
N GLY A 531 10.14 15.37 12.83
CA GLY A 531 9.54 15.24 14.14
C GLY A 531 10.54 15.52 15.27
N ALA A 532 11.76 14.98 15.17
CA ALA A 532 12.84 15.22 16.13
C ALA A 532 13.23 16.69 16.21
N GLU A 533 13.33 17.38 15.07
CA GLU A 533 13.65 18.82 15.06
C GLU A 533 12.49 19.68 15.60
N VAL A 534 11.24 19.32 15.32
CA VAL A 534 10.08 20.00 15.92
C VAL A 534 10.06 19.83 17.44
N LEU A 535 10.41 18.65 17.95
CA LEU A 535 10.58 18.42 19.39
C LEU A 535 11.70 19.28 19.99
N ASN A 536 12.82 19.42 19.29
CA ASN A 536 13.89 20.34 19.69
C ASN A 536 13.38 21.80 19.73
N MET A 537 12.63 22.24 18.73
CA MET A 537 12.05 23.59 18.70
C MET A 537 11.19 23.90 19.92
N ILE A 538 10.24 23.02 20.28
CA ILE A 538 9.38 23.24 21.45
C ILE A 538 10.17 23.29 22.74
N ARG A 539 11.24 22.53 22.86
CA ARG A 539 12.14 22.51 24.05
C ARG A 539 13.06 23.74 24.10
N LEU A 540 13.55 24.19 22.97
CA LEU A 540 14.51 25.30 22.86
C LEU A 540 13.85 26.66 22.71
N ARG A 541 12.51 26.76 22.82
CA ARG A 541 11.73 27.98 22.58
C ARG A 541 12.24 29.21 23.31
N GLN A 542 12.82 29.05 24.51
CA GLN A 542 13.40 30.12 25.32
C GLN A 542 14.84 30.47 24.93
N GLN A 543 15.50 29.69 24.10
CA GLN A 543 16.90 29.82 23.71
C GLN A 543 17.00 30.22 22.23
N LYS A 544 16.93 31.52 21.97
CA LYS A 544 16.75 32.10 20.61
C LYS A 544 17.66 31.48 19.54
N ASP A 545 18.95 31.43 19.74
CA ASP A 545 19.91 30.97 18.71
C ASP A 545 19.77 29.47 18.43
N ALA A 546 19.61 28.65 19.47
CA ALA A 546 19.38 27.21 19.33
C ALA A 546 18.01 26.91 18.70
N PHE A 547 16.97 27.66 19.06
CA PHE A 547 15.66 27.57 18.42
C PHE A 547 15.73 27.87 16.93
N ILE A 548 16.44 28.92 16.50
CA ILE A 548 16.61 29.29 15.09
C ILE A 548 17.27 28.14 14.33
N GLY A 549 18.32 27.51 14.88
CA GLY A 549 19.01 26.39 14.25
C GLY A 549 18.05 25.21 13.98
N SER A 550 17.27 24.78 14.98
CA SER A 550 16.27 23.72 14.82
C SER A 550 15.13 24.12 13.87
N TYR A 551 14.70 25.37 13.90
CA TYR A 551 13.70 25.89 12.95
C TYR A 551 14.17 25.81 11.50
N GLU A 552 15.39 26.26 11.22
CA GLU A 552 15.96 26.20 9.85
C GLU A 552 16.11 24.75 9.38
N HIS A 553 16.55 23.85 10.25
CA HIS A 553 16.70 22.44 9.93
C HIS A 553 15.33 21.78 9.67
N ALA A 554 14.34 22.02 10.53
CA ALA A 554 12.98 21.54 10.32
C ALA A 554 12.39 22.03 8.99
N ARG A 555 12.62 23.30 8.63
CA ARG A 555 12.20 23.84 7.34
C ARG A 555 12.91 23.21 6.15
N ALA A 556 14.21 22.96 6.26
CA ALA A 556 14.98 22.28 5.23
C ALA A 556 14.43 20.86 4.97
N LEU A 557 14.06 20.15 6.05
CA LEU A 557 13.43 18.84 5.95
C LEU A 557 12.06 18.89 5.25
N LEU A 558 11.21 19.88 5.57
CA LEU A 558 9.93 20.07 4.85
C LEU A 558 10.14 20.33 3.36
N VAL A 559 11.16 21.10 2.99
CA VAL A 559 11.51 21.32 1.58
C VAL A 559 11.97 20.02 0.93
N LEU A 560 12.86 19.28 1.59
CA LEU A 560 13.38 18.00 1.10
C LEU A 560 12.26 16.97 0.91
N MET A 561 11.31 16.91 1.85
CA MET A 561 10.11 16.06 1.72
C MET A 561 9.27 16.48 0.50
N GLY A 562 9.09 17.77 0.27
CA GLY A 562 8.41 18.30 -0.92
C GLY A 562 9.15 17.98 -2.22
N GLU A 563 10.47 17.97 -2.23
CA GLU A 563 11.30 17.54 -3.37
C GLU A 563 11.20 16.03 -3.61
N THR A 564 11.13 15.22 -2.55
CA THR A 564 10.89 13.78 -2.64
C THR A 564 9.51 13.50 -3.23
N ASP A 565 8.49 14.15 -2.71
CA ASP A 565 7.11 14.08 -3.20
C ASP A 565 7.01 14.43 -4.70
N ALA A 566 7.64 15.52 -5.11
CA ALA A 566 7.62 16.01 -6.50
C ALA A 566 8.34 15.10 -7.52
N GLN A 567 9.18 14.17 -7.08
CA GLN A 567 9.84 13.20 -7.97
C GLN A 567 8.87 12.16 -8.53
N TYR A 568 7.71 11.97 -7.88
CA TYR A 568 6.72 10.96 -8.23
C TYR A 568 5.43 11.64 -8.70
N LYS A 569 4.87 11.14 -9.79
CA LYS A 569 3.67 11.74 -10.40
C LYS A 569 2.48 11.81 -9.43
N ALA A 570 2.30 10.78 -8.64
CA ALA A 570 1.21 10.71 -7.66
C ALA A 570 1.57 11.39 -6.32
N GLY A 571 2.86 11.67 -6.09
CA GLY A 571 3.37 12.08 -4.79
C GLY A 571 3.73 10.90 -3.90
N ILE A 572 4.23 11.22 -2.69
CA ILE A 572 4.58 10.25 -1.65
C ILE A 572 4.06 10.75 -0.30
N LYS A 573 3.35 9.92 0.44
CA LYS A 573 2.85 10.23 1.78
C LYS A 573 3.24 9.12 2.76
N SER A 574 3.81 9.51 3.89
CA SER A 574 4.17 8.62 5.00
C SER A 574 3.81 9.28 6.33
N GLY A 575 3.26 8.52 7.28
CA GLY A 575 2.82 9.05 8.58
C GLY A 575 1.75 10.13 8.48
N SER A 576 0.87 10.02 7.49
CA SER A 576 -0.02 11.10 7.06
C SER A 576 -1.22 11.33 7.98
N LEU A 577 -1.63 10.32 8.76
CA LEU A 577 -2.81 10.44 9.63
C LEU A 577 -2.51 11.16 10.96
N HIS A 578 -1.43 10.81 11.64
CA HIS A 578 -1.14 11.31 12.98
C HIS A 578 0.21 12.00 13.11
N LEU A 579 1.29 11.45 12.54
CA LEU A 579 2.64 12.00 12.72
C LEU A 579 2.75 13.39 12.10
N MET A 580 2.56 13.50 10.79
CA MET A 580 2.73 14.77 10.09
C MET A 580 1.76 15.86 10.54
N PRO A 581 0.45 15.60 10.75
CA PRO A 581 -0.45 16.62 11.28
C PRO A 581 -0.03 17.13 12.66
N THR A 582 0.41 16.23 13.56
CA THR A 582 0.87 16.62 14.91
C THR A 582 2.15 17.44 14.84
N PHE A 583 3.15 16.99 14.07
CA PHE A 583 4.42 17.73 13.94
C PHE A 583 4.21 19.10 13.30
N ASN A 584 3.36 19.22 12.29
CA ASN A 584 3.02 20.50 11.69
C ASN A 584 2.32 21.44 12.68
N ALA A 585 1.38 20.92 13.48
CA ALA A 585 0.68 21.71 14.49
C ALA A 585 1.62 22.17 15.62
N LEU A 586 2.55 21.33 16.06
CA LEU A 586 3.59 21.69 17.02
C LEU A 586 4.58 22.72 16.45
N PHE A 587 4.98 22.53 15.19
CA PHE A 587 5.84 23.50 14.48
C PHE A 587 5.20 24.89 14.42
N GLU A 588 3.93 24.97 14.01
CA GLU A 588 3.17 26.22 13.99
C GLU A 588 3.04 26.85 15.39
N ALA A 589 2.68 26.03 16.39
CA ALA A 589 2.57 26.52 17.77
C ALA A 589 3.92 26.99 18.34
N ALA A 590 5.02 26.32 18.04
CA ALA A 590 6.36 26.71 18.47
C ALA A 590 6.80 28.05 17.85
N THR A 591 6.40 28.33 16.63
CA THR A 591 6.76 29.58 15.93
C THR A 591 5.86 30.76 16.30
N THR A 592 4.62 30.51 16.74
CA THR A 592 3.66 31.57 17.07
C THR A 592 4.12 32.42 18.25
N GLY A 593 4.24 33.72 18.05
CA GLY A 593 4.58 34.71 19.09
C GLY A 593 6.04 34.70 19.58
N VAL A 594 6.87 33.77 19.09
CA VAL A 594 8.31 33.71 19.43
C VAL A 594 9.16 34.09 18.22
N TYR A 595 8.74 33.64 17.06
CA TYR A 595 9.45 33.84 15.81
C TYR A 595 8.49 34.30 14.73
N SER A 596 8.59 35.60 14.39
CA SER A 596 7.95 36.14 13.21
C SER A 596 8.99 36.16 12.10
N PRO A 597 8.84 35.35 11.05
CA PRO A 597 9.87 35.23 9.99
C PRO A 597 10.14 36.55 9.30
N SER A 598 9.16 37.47 9.33
CA SER A 598 9.31 38.81 8.77
C SER A 598 8.28 39.75 9.36
N THR A 599 8.68 40.99 9.59
CA THR A 599 7.77 42.06 9.97
C THR A 599 7.75 43.10 8.85
N LEU A 600 6.58 43.69 8.62
CA LEU A 600 6.37 44.73 7.64
C LEU A 600 6.15 46.06 8.35
N LYS A 601 6.86 47.12 7.89
CA LYS A 601 6.63 48.49 8.26
C LYS A 601 6.56 49.35 7.02
N SER A 602 5.66 50.31 7.00
CA SER A 602 5.57 51.25 5.90
C SER A 602 5.10 52.61 6.43
N ASP A 603 5.62 53.67 5.87
CA ASP A 603 5.08 55.03 6.01
C ASP A 603 3.96 55.31 4.99
N VAL A 604 3.70 54.36 4.12
CA VAL A 604 2.52 54.33 3.25
C VAL A 604 1.38 53.62 4.00
N ASN A 605 0.40 54.40 4.48
CA ASN A 605 -0.64 53.93 5.39
C ASN A 605 -1.33 52.61 4.91
N GLN A 606 -1.62 52.51 3.63
CA GLN A 606 -2.31 51.34 3.03
C GLN A 606 -1.45 50.08 3.01
N LEU A 607 -0.13 50.16 3.17
CA LEU A 607 0.81 49.03 3.19
C LEU A 607 1.19 48.63 4.62
N ALA A 608 1.02 49.50 5.62
CA ALA A 608 1.56 49.30 6.96
C ALA A 608 0.97 48.10 7.70
N SER A 609 -0.20 47.60 7.31
CA SER A 609 -0.93 46.52 7.97
C SER A 609 -1.05 45.24 7.12
N LEU A 610 -0.40 45.18 5.96
CA LEU A 610 -0.52 44.01 5.09
C LEU A 610 0.15 42.81 5.73
N PRO A 611 -0.50 41.62 5.75
CA PRO A 611 0.09 40.42 6.31
C PRO A 611 1.12 39.81 5.36
N ILE A 612 2.17 39.23 5.94
CA ILE A 612 3.13 38.39 5.21
C ILE A 612 2.75 36.92 5.44
N GLN A 613 2.48 36.21 4.37
CA GLN A 613 2.22 34.77 4.40
C GLN A 613 3.47 34.03 3.94
N GLN A 614 3.93 33.08 4.74
CA GLN A 614 5.02 32.18 4.40
C GLN A 614 4.45 30.83 3.99
N LYS A 615 4.94 30.31 2.86
CA LYS A 615 4.65 28.95 2.38
C LYS A 615 5.96 28.30 1.91
N GLY A 616 6.51 27.44 2.74
CA GLY A 616 7.86 26.87 2.49
C GLY A 616 8.93 27.99 2.47
N LYS A 617 9.77 27.98 1.45
CA LYS A 617 10.80 29.02 1.19
C LYS A 617 10.24 30.34 0.65
N VAL A 618 8.97 30.41 0.34
CA VAL A 618 8.34 31.57 -0.31
C VAL A 618 7.56 32.40 0.69
N ASN A 619 7.91 33.67 0.78
CA ASN A 619 7.22 34.69 1.57
C ASN A 619 6.48 35.64 0.63
N THR A 620 5.19 35.88 0.87
CA THR A 620 4.34 36.73 0.04
C THR A 620 3.61 37.73 0.89
N ILE A 621 3.71 39.01 0.58
CA ILE A 621 2.85 40.03 1.14
C ILE A 621 1.49 39.90 0.46
N ILE A 622 0.44 39.70 1.26
CA ILE A 622 -0.92 39.56 0.77
C ILE A 622 -1.44 40.98 0.41
N PRO A 623 -1.74 41.25 -0.86
CA PRO A 623 -2.18 42.58 -1.31
C PRO A 623 -3.56 42.93 -0.76
N SER A 624 -3.78 44.24 -0.53
CA SER A 624 -5.12 44.81 -0.52
C SER A 624 -5.52 45.06 -1.98
N ASN A 625 -6.71 44.66 -2.40
CA ASN A 625 -7.16 44.87 -3.79
C ASN A 625 -7.50 46.35 -4.10
N GLU A 626 -6.68 47.30 -3.59
CA GLU A 626 -6.91 48.77 -3.70
C GLU A 626 -5.78 49.43 -4.49
N VAL A 627 -6.08 50.54 -5.10
CA VAL A 627 -5.05 51.44 -5.66
C VAL A 627 -4.34 52.13 -4.53
N ILE A 628 -3.04 52.08 -4.48
CA ILE A 628 -2.19 52.67 -3.44
C ILE A 628 -1.61 53.96 -3.96
N ASN A 629 -1.81 55.04 -3.21
CA ASN A 629 -1.14 56.29 -3.43
C ASN A 629 0.19 56.28 -2.66
N TRP A 630 1.27 55.99 -3.39
CA TRP A 630 2.60 55.88 -2.79
C TRP A 630 3.37 57.20 -2.92
N GLN A 631 3.42 57.96 -1.84
CA GLN A 631 4.04 59.30 -1.83
C GLN A 631 5.53 59.25 -2.24
N ALA A 632 6.05 60.41 -2.72
CA ALA A 632 7.48 60.54 -3.00
C ALA A 632 8.33 60.24 -1.76
N GLY A 633 9.35 59.44 -1.90
CA GLY A 633 10.17 58.97 -0.79
C GLY A 633 9.52 57.93 0.13
N GLY A 634 8.26 57.56 -0.11
CA GLY A 634 7.56 56.55 0.68
C GLY A 634 8.24 55.16 0.62
N VAL A 635 8.27 54.47 1.75
CA VAL A 635 9.03 53.23 1.97
C VAL A 635 8.16 52.11 2.48
N LEU A 636 8.31 50.95 1.85
CA LEU A 636 7.89 49.66 2.38
C LEU A 636 9.11 48.88 2.86
N THR A 637 9.23 48.62 4.16
CA THR A 637 10.34 47.88 4.74
C THR A 637 9.88 46.52 5.25
N ILE A 638 10.58 45.46 4.86
CA ILE A 638 10.44 44.11 5.38
C ILE A 638 11.70 43.84 6.22
N SER A 639 11.49 43.52 7.49
CA SER A 639 12.56 43.18 8.43
C SER A 639 12.44 41.68 8.80
N MET A 640 13.55 40.97 8.77
CA MET A 640 13.68 39.62 9.24
C MET A 640 14.36 39.64 10.61
N ASP A 641 14.07 38.64 11.45
CA ASP A 641 14.66 38.55 12.79
C ASP A 641 16.17 38.32 12.78
N TYR A 642 16.69 37.76 11.67
CA TYR A 642 18.12 37.59 11.40
C TYR A 642 18.37 37.66 9.91
N ALA A 643 19.62 37.82 9.55
CA ALA A 643 20.01 37.86 8.13
C ALA A 643 19.89 36.50 7.47
N ARG A 644 19.18 36.43 6.34
CA ARG A 644 18.89 35.21 5.58
C ARG A 644 19.51 35.26 4.19
N GLN A 645 19.81 34.09 3.67
CA GLN A 645 20.18 33.94 2.26
C GLN A 645 18.90 33.90 1.42
N LEU A 646 18.70 34.90 0.59
CA LEU A 646 17.56 34.97 -0.32
C LEU A 646 17.99 34.70 -1.75
N SER A 647 17.15 34.00 -2.51
CA SER A 647 17.39 33.71 -3.92
C SER A 647 16.87 34.81 -4.84
N SER A 648 15.67 35.32 -4.59
CA SER A 648 15.01 36.26 -5.49
C SER A 648 13.89 37.08 -4.82
N VAL A 649 13.60 38.21 -5.43
CA VAL A 649 12.39 39.01 -5.17
C VAL A 649 11.61 39.17 -6.45
N LEU A 650 10.29 39.09 -6.36
CA LEU A 650 9.33 39.32 -7.44
C LEU A 650 8.29 40.35 -6.97
N ILE A 651 8.13 41.42 -7.73
CA ILE A 651 7.24 42.56 -7.39
C ILE A 651 6.28 42.81 -8.55
N ASP A 652 5.00 43.01 -8.26
CA ASP A 652 3.99 43.44 -9.22
C ASP A 652 3.23 44.63 -8.67
N LEU A 653 3.49 45.81 -9.21
CA LEU A 653 2.81 47.08 -8.89
C LEU A 653 1.77 47.47 -9.95
N GLY A 654 1.36 46.51 -10.84
CA GLY A 654 0.40 46.76 -11.90
C GLY A 654 1.01 47.31 -13.20
N ASP A 655 2.24 47.85 -13.14
CA ASP A 655 2.99 48.38 -14.26
C ASP A 655 4.49 48.17 -14.04
N ALA A 656 5.12 47.40 -14.94
CA ALA A 656 6.54 47.00 -14.84
C ALA A 656 7.49 48.19 -15.13
N GLU A 657 7.10 49.14 -15.99
CA GLU A 657 7.91 50.30 -16.31
C GLU A 657 7.95 51.27 -15.13
N VAL A 658 6.79 51.52 -14.51
CA VAL A 658 6.67 52.32 -13.25
C VAL A 658 7.47 51.64 -12.14
N ALA A 659 7.32 50.34 -11.94
CA ALA A 659 8.01 49.59 -10.90
C ALA A 659 9.55 49.69 -11.09
N ASN A 660 10.03 49.61 -12.32
CA ASN A 660 11.45 49.62 -12.64
C ASN A 660 12.09 51.04 -12.67
N SER A 661 11.31 52.06 -13.06
CA SER A 661 11.85 53.41 -13.24
C SER A 661 11.60 54.34 -12.02
N LYS A 662 10.54 54.07 -11.23
CA LYS A 662 10.11 54.95 -10.12
C LYS A 662 10.39 54.33 -8.75
N PHE A 663 10.74 53.05 -8.68
CA PHE A 663 10.98 52.37 -7.44
C PHE A 663 12.39 51.78 -7.38
N LYS A 664 12.95 51.71 -6.17
CA LYS A 664 14.26 51.15 -5.89
C LYS A 664 14.12 50.07 -4.82
N LEU A 665 14.66 48.90 -5.09
CA LEU A 665 14.81 47.84 -4.10
C LEU A 665 16.19 47.95 -3.45
N GLU A 666 16.24 47.98 -2.14
CA GLU A 666 17.48 47.98 -1.37
C GLU A 666 17.45 46.92 -0.28
N VAL A 667 18.60 46.33 0.00
CA VAL A 667 18.76 45.27 1.01
C VAL A 667 19.91 45.63 1.95
N THR A 668 19.86 45.09 3.18
CA THR A 668 20.94 45.22 4.15
C THR A 668 21.08 43.97 4.99
N SER A 669 22.31 43.58 5.34
CA SER A 669 22.59 42.45 6.25
C SER A 669 22.71 42.88 7.72
N ASP A 670 23.02 44.15 7.99
CA ASP A 670 23.31 44.71 9.32
C ASP A 670 22.25 45.75 9.80
N GLY A 671 21.28 46.05 8.94
CA GLY A 671 20.23 47.04 9.23
C GLY A 671 20.64 48.49 9.05
N THR A 672 21.88 48.79 8.67
CA THR A 672 22.46 50.16 8.56
C THR A 672 23.00 50.44 7.17
N ASN A 673 23.75 49.49 6.60
CA ASN A 673 24.37 49.65 5.28
C ASN A 673 23.46 49.08 4.18
N TRP A 674 22.83 49.96 3.41
CA TRP A 674 21.87 49.58 2.37
C TRP A 674 22.55 49.47 1.00
N GLN A 675 22.34 48.33 0.34
CA GLN A 675 22.79 48.02 -1.00
C GLN A 675 21.60 48.04 -1.95
N ALA A 676 21.71 48.78 -3.05
CA ALA A 676 20.71 48.74 -4.11
C ALA A 676 20.78 47.41 -4.89
N VAL A 677 19.63 46.91 -5.26
CA VAL A 677 19.52 45.69 -6.10
C VAL A 677 18.73 46.05 -7.35
N ASP A 678 19.29 45.69 -8.50
CA ASP A 678 18.70 45.97 -9.80
C ASP A 678 17.40 45.20 -10.02
N LEU A 679 16.31 45.93 -10.28
CA LEU A 679 15.07 45.41 -10.75
C LEU A 679 15.14 45.18 -12.27
N LYS A 680 14.72 44.02 -12.73
CA LYS A 680 14.65 43.64 -14.17
C LYS A 680 13.22 43.32 -14.55
N PRO A 681 12.80 43.62 -15.80
CA PRO A 681 11.49 43.19 -16.26
C PRO A 681 11.27 41.68 -16.09
N GLY A 682 10.10 41.33 -15.57
CA GLY A 682 9.61 39.97 -15.41
C GLY A 682 8.50 39.64 -16.42
N TYR A 683 7.51 38.88 -15.98
CA TYR A 683 6.37 38.53 -16.81
C TYR A 683 5.29 39.64 -16.71
N ARG A 684 4.88 40.21 -17.86
CA ARG A 684 3.85 41.28 -17.97
C ARG A 684 4.16 42.52 -17.10
N THR A 685 3.41 42.68 -15.98
CA THR A 685 3.49 43.82 -15.08
C THR A 685 4.51 43.66 -13.93
N GLN A 686 5.27 42.55 -13.97
CA GLN A 686 6.18 42.16 -12.89
C GLN A 686 7.60 42.68 -13.12
N VAL A 687 8.30 42.98 -12.02
CA VAL A 687 9.76 43.13 -12.00
C VAL A 687 10.37 42.10 -11.04
N LYS A 688 11.58 41.68 -11.32
CA LYS A 688 12.32 40.68 -10.53
C LYS A 688 13.72 41.15 -10.18
N ALA A 689 14.21 40.74 -9.01
CA ALA A 689 15.60 40.93 -8.60
C ALA A 689 16.20 39.57 -8.16
N SER A 690 17.47 39.33 -8.50
CA SER A 690 18.24 38.22 -7.96
C SER A 690 18.97 38.70 -6.71
N LEU A 691 18.84 37.94 -5.63
CA LEU A 691 19.52 38.18 -4.35
C LEU A 691 20.55 37.07 -4.06
N LYS A 692 20.86 36.26 -5.09
CA LYS A 692 21.81 35.18 -4.96
C LYS A 692 23.13 35.68 -4.35
N ASP A 693 23.60 34.99 -3.34
CA ASP A 693 24.82 35.29 -2.58
C ASP A 693 24.74 36.52 -1.66
N LEU A 694 23.57 37.11 -1.47
CA LEU A 694 23.34 38.19 -0.52
C LEU A 694 22.70 37.68 0.77
N SER A 695 23.27 38.08 1.90
CA SER A 695 22.67 37.90 3.22
C SER A 695 21.80 39.13 3.54
N VAL A 696 20.51 38.95 3.80
CA VAL A 696 19.54 40.01 3.93
C VAL A 696 18.87 39.96 5.30
N ALA A 697 19.07 40.97 6.16
CA ALA A 697 18.35 41.16 7.38
C ALA A 697 17.13 42.09 7.18
N LYS A 698 17.23 43.07 6.28
CA LYS A 698 16.10 43.90 5.90
C LYS A 698 16.15 44.17 4.39
N MET A 699 14.96 44.35 3.81
CA MET A 699 14.81 44.89 2.47
C MET A 699 13.80 46.02 2.46
N ARG A 700 13.95 46.98 1.54
CA ARG A 700 12.99 48.05 1.39
C ARG A 700 12.74 48.40 -0.07
N LEU A 701 11.48 48.70 -0.37
CA LEU A 701 11.07 49.26 -1.65
C LEU A 701 10.71 50.71 -1.46
N VAL A 702 11.37 51.57 -2.18
CA VAL A 702 11.29 53.04 -2.03
C VAL A 702 10.77 53.67 -3.30
N ASN A 703 9.79 54.54 -3.24
CA ASN A 703 9.45 55.43 -4.35
C ASN A 703 10.53 56.53 -4.43
N VAL A 704 11.40 56.44 -5.44
CA VAL A 704 12.51 57.36 -5.67
C VAL A 704 12.19 58.50 -6.63
N SER A 705 10.92 58.61 -7.06
CA SER A 705 10.48 59.71 -7.90
C SER A 705 10.09 60.94 -7.06
N ASP A 706 10.12 62.13 -7.67
CA ASP A 706 9.77 63.38 -7.04
C ASP A 706 8.24 63.56 -6.83
N THR A 707 7.43 62.60 -7.22
CA THR A 707 5.98 62.66 -7.21
C THR A 707 5.36 61.40 -6.60
N GLU A 708 4.12 61.58 -6.10
CA GLU A 708 3.30 60.42 -5.72
C GLU A 708 3.05 59.51 -6.92
N GLN A 709 3.17 58.19 -6.69
CA GLN A 709 2.86 57.16 -7.69
C GLN A 709 1.58 56.44 -7.31
N LYS A 710 0.65 56.34 -8.25
CA LYS A 710 -0.53 55.47 -8.13
C LYS A 710 -0.22 54.09 -8.63
N VAL A 711 -0.15 53.13 -7.74
CA VAL A 711 0.21 51.73 -8.08
C VAL A 711 -0.88 50.78 -7.68
N TYR A 712 -0.97 49.67 -8.43
CA TYR A 712 -1.85 48.55 -8.10
C TYR A 712 -0.99 47.46 -7.48
N PHE A 713 -0.87 47.44 -6.15
CA PHE A 713 -0.01 46.49 -5.45
C PHE A 713 -0.60 45.08 -5.53
N LYS A 714 -0.16 44.29 -6.51
CA LYS A 714 -0.65 42.94 -6.76
C LYS A 714 0.15 41.87 -6.06
N MET A 715 1.47 42.05 -5.91
CA MET A 715 2.33 41.07 -5.31
C MET A 715 3.67 41.67 -4.88
N PHE A 716 4.14 41.23 -3.72
CA PHE A 716 5.54 41.31 -3.32
C PHE A 716 5.91 39.95 -2.73
N ARG A 717 6.80 39.24 -3.41
CA ARG A 717 7.22 37.89 -3.04
C ARG A 717 8.74 37.84 -2.94
N PHE A 718 9.26 37.22 -1.91
CA PHE A 718 10.67 36.90 -1.79
C PHE A 718 10.87 35.44 -1.43
N THR A 719 11.94 34.85 -1.98
CA THR A 719 12.22 33.42 -1.86
C THR A 719 13.56 33.23 -1.16
N GLU A 720 13.61 32.38 -0.16
CA GLU A 720 14.81 31.99 0.55
C GLU A 720 15.57 30.90 -0.25
N ASN A 721 16.89 30.80 -0.05
CA ASN A 721 17.71 29.77 -0.70
C ASN A 721 17.43 28.37 -0.19
#